data_07c9704d4ef31a75ec129e1c3da05e72
#
_entry.id   07c9704d4ef31a75ec129e1c3da05e72
#
_cell.length_a   1.000
_cell.length_b   1.000
_cell.length_c   1.000
_cell.angle_alpha   90.00
_cell.angle_beta   90.00
_cell.angle_gamma   90.00
#
_symmetry.space_group_name_H-M   'P 1'
#
loop_
_entity.id
_entity.type
_entity.pdbx_description
1 polymer ?
#
loop_
_entity_poly.entity_id
_entity_poly.type
_entity_poly.pdbx_seq_one_letter_code
_entity_poly.pdbx_strand_id
1 'polypeptide(L)'
;MEAISGMLPLIVAAPFLGALLPGLMIRAGRDTCTWFTILPTALALLMLVLHAPAVIAGEVFHFRLAWLPALGLNVNFMLDGLGLLFAGLILGIGLLIILYARFYLSREDPMGQFFTYLLLFQGAMVGIVLSDNILLLLIFWELTSLSSFLLIGYWNHLPEGRQGARMALAVTGMGGLAMIGGMLILGNIAGSYDISVILENKEAIQASEWYLTALVLILIGAFTKSAQFPFHFWLPHAMAAPTPVSAYLHSATMVKAGLFLMARLWPVLSGTPEWFYLVATTGLITMVIAAVIALFKDDLKGLLAFSTVSHLGLITMLLGFGTEAAAVVAVFHIINHASFKAALFMTAGIVDHETGTRDIKRLGGLRHLMPVTFVIAAITALSMAGVPPLNGFISKEMMLKETTYAVWAGNPWLMPALATLGALFSVAYSFRYIWHVFMGPVRDDYPKPPHDPGFGMWAGPALLAAIVVLIGVMPWLAEPFVAAVAASVTAAAPEVHLKLWHGVNAALFMSVAAILGGAALLAMHGGLEAVWQRAGPPAAKRIFDALVGGLTAGSRRLTDGLHDASATRYAAILAIATVGAGAIAWTTGEMGMPTREPLPITTLPMIGWVLLVGATATLVAFHRNRLLALVLIGVVGLVVSVQFVYFSAPDLAMTQLSVEVVTIVLLLLALNFLPQTCPQEPLGRKLRDGLLAGAGGLAVAGLAYAMMVRDFAMPSISAFHLENSYKGGGGTNVVNVILVDFRGFDTYGEIIVLGIAALVIFALTDAVIKGPGGRWLANWQSDRPDAGDRHPLMMVVATRVMMPMALLAGIYIFLRGHNEPGGGFIAGLVVAIALLMQYMASGFGWAYERQRVPYHTVIGLGVLVATATGIGAWFNGRPFLTSDFGYFRIPPMNEFELATAMAFDVGVFLAVVGAVMLALASLSSMNRRAGETVNVDPMDINPARAQDAQLEQEA
;
A
#
# COMPACT_ATOMS: atom_id res chain seq x y z
N MET A 1 -2.83 12.90 -34.85
CA MET A 1 -2.11 13.18 -33.57
C MET A 1 -2.98 12.95 -32.34
N GLU A 2 -4.21 13.49 -32.26
CA GLU A 2 -5.09 13.28 -31.08
C GLU A 2 -5.43 11.81 -30.77
N ALA A 3 -5.66 10.98 -31.78
CA ALA A 3 -5.94 9.55 -31.58
C ALA A 3 -4.74 8.77 -31.02
N ILE A 4 -3.52 9.23 -31.30
CA ILE A 4 -2.28 8.59 -30.87
C ILE A 4 -1.94 9.01 -29.42
N SER A 5 -2.10 10.27 -29.05
CA SER A 5 -1.88 10.72 -27.67
C SER A 5 -2.87 10.10 -26.67
N GLY A 6 -4.08 9.76 -27.13
CA GLY A 6 -5.07 9.03 -26.35
C GLY A 6 -4.67 7.62 -25.93
N MET A 7 -3.59 7.04 -26.50
CA MET A 7 -3.10 5.71 -26.14
C MET A 7 -2.18 5.71 -24.88
N LEU A 8 -1.62 6.85 -24.47
CA LEU A 8 -0.69 6.92 -23.33
C LEU A 8 -1.30 6.38 -22.01
N PRO A 9 -2.52 6.77 -21.61
CA PRO A 9 -3.15 6.18 -20.42
C PRO A 9 -3.34 4.68 -20.52
N LEU A 10 -3.60 4.15 -21.73
CA LEU A 10 -3.78 2.72 -21.94
C LEU A 10 -2.48 1.94 -21.79
N ILE A 11 -1.33 2.51 -22.16
CA ILE A 11 -0.01 1.90 -21.94
C ILE A 11 0.23 1.71 -20.44
N VAL A 12 -0.16 2.69 -19.60
CA VAL A 12 -0.04 2.61 -18.15
C VAL A 12 -1.09 1.68 -17.55
N ALA A 13 -2.34 1.76 -18.01
CA ALA A 13 -3.45 0.99 -17.45
C ALA A 13 -3.42 -0.50 -17.81
N ALA A 14 -2.89 -0.87 -18.97
CA ALA A 14 -2.93 -2.25 -19.46
C ALA A 14 -2.31 -3.28 -18.50
N PRO A 15 -1.13 -3.07 -17.89
CA PRO A 15 -0.60 -3.99 -16.88
C PRO A 15 -1.47 -4.05 -15.61
N PHE A 16 -2.06 -2.93 -15.14
CA PHE A 16 -2.93 -2.92 -13.96
C PHE A 16 -4.23 -3.70 -14.21
N LEU A 17 -4.89 -3.46 -15.33
CA LEU A 17 -6.09 -4.21 -15.73
C LEU A 17 -5.75 -5.69 -15.95
N GLY A 18 -4.60 -5.95 -16.57
CA GLY A 18 -4.07 -7.28 -16.76
C GLY A 18 -3.78 -8.04 -15.47
N ALA A 19 -3.45 -7.36 -14.38
CA ALA A 19 -3.13 -7.97 -13.10
C ALA A 19 -4.30 -8.76 -12.47
N LEU A 20 -5.54 -8.51 -12.91
CA LEU A 20 -6.70 -9.26 -12.48
C LEU A 20 -6.79 -10.67 -13.13
N LEU A 21 -6.17 -10.83 -14.30
CA LEU A 21 -6.32 -12.04 -15.12
C LEU A 21 -5.57 -13.26 -14.56
N PRO A 22 -4.31 -13.19 -14.08
CA PRO A 22 -3.55 -14.37 -13.64
C PRO A 22 -4.24 -15.15 -12.53
N GLY A 23 -4.81 -14.46 -11.53
CA GLY A 23 -5.53 -15.08 -10.43
C GLY A 23 -6.77 -15.86 -10.87
N LEU A 24 -7.43 -15.44 -11.94
CA LEU A 24 -8.58 -16.10 -12.53
C LEU A 24 -8.15 -17.24 -13.46
N MET A 25 -7.17 -16.99 -14.33
CA MET A 25 -6.77 -17.90 -15.41
C MET A 25 -5.89 -19.07 -14.94
N ILE A 26 -5.31 -19.01 -13.74
CA ILE A 26 -4.53 -20.12 -13.18
C ILE A 26 -5.36 -21.39 -13.04
N ARG A 27 -6.68 -21.26 -12.84
CA ARG A 27 -7.61 -22.39 -12.78
C ARG A 27 -7.74 -23.16 -14.12
N ALA A 28 -7.52 -22.46 -15.24
CA ALA A 28 -7.53 -23.03 -16.59
C ALA A 28 -6.16 -23.63 -16.99
N GLY A 29 -5.14 -23.49 -16.14
CA GLY A 29 -3.81 -24.06 -16.33
C GLY A 29 -2.69 -23.03 -16.36
N ARG A 30 -1.46 -23.50 -16.14
CA ARG A 30 -0.26 -22.62 -16.05
C ARG A 30 0.05 -21.93 -17.38
N ASP A 31 -0.10 -22.61 -18.50
CA ASP A 31 0.17 -22.05 -19.83
C ASP A 31 -0.86 -20.97 -20.17
N THR A 32 -2.13 -21.23 -19.91
CA THR A 32 -3.20 -20.24 -20.07
C THR A 32 -2.95 -19.00 -19.21
N CYS A 33 -2.62 -19.19 -17.94
CA CYS A 33 -2.25 -18.10 -17.03
C CYS A 33 -1.10 -17.25 -17.58
N THR A 34 -0.06 -17.90 -18.14
CA THR A 34 1.10 -17.22 -18.73
C THR A 34 0.71 -16.40 -19.96
N TRP A 35 -0.09 -16.94 -20.88
CA TRP A 35 -0.54 -16.22 -22.08
C TRP A 35 -1.38 -14.99 -21.72
N PHE A 36 -2.30 -15.12 -20.76
CA PHE A 36 -3.08 -13.99 -20.28
C PHE A 36 -2.27 -12.96 -19.50
N THR A 37 -1.09 -13.33 -18.98
CA THR A 37 -0.13 -12.39 -18.39
C THR A 37 0.71 -11.68 -19.47
N ILE A 38 1.09 -12.40 -20.54
CA ILE A 38 1.83 -11.84 -21.67
C ILE A 38 1.00 -10.80 -22.42
N LEU A 39 -0.30 -11.06 -22.62
CA LEU A 39 -1.18 -10.26 -23.49
C LEU A 39 -1.21 -8.77 -23.11
N PRO A 40 -1.49 -8.34 -21.85
CA PRO A 40 -1.52 -6.92 -21.49
C PRO A 40 -0.15 -6.25 -21.62
N THR A 41 0.94 -6.96 -21.29
CA THR A 41 2.30 -6.45 -21.43
C THR A 41 2.67 -6.28 -22.92
N ALA A 42 2.33 -7.25 -23.77
CA ALA A 42 2.59 -7.20 -25.21
C ALA A 42 1.76 -6.10 -25.89
N LEU A 43 0.51 -5.90 -25.46
CA LEU A 43 -0.34 -4.82 -25.94
C LEU A 43 0.24 -3.44 -25.59
N ALA A 44 0.66 -3.26 -24.34
CA ALA A 44 1.31 -2.03 -23.89
C ALA A 44 2.61 -1.76 -24.66
N LEU A 45 3.43 -2.80 -24.88
CA LEU A 45 4.67 -2.70 -25.67
C LEU A 45 4.39 -2.37 -27.12
N LEU A 46 3.38 -3.00 -27.74
CA LEU A 46 2.99 -2.71 -29.11
C LEU A 46 2.58 -1.23 -29.27
N MET A 47 1.72 -0.74 -28.37
CA MET A 47 1.34 0.66 -28.36
C MET A 47 2.56 1.59 -28.20
N LEU A 48 3.50 1.24 -27.32
CA LEU A 48 4.75 2.01 -27.14
C LEU A 48 5.60 2.01 -28.42
N VAL A 49 5.79 0.86 -29.06
CA VAL A 49 6.58 0.71 -30.30
C VAL A 49 5.99 1.49 -31.46
N LEU A 50 4.65 1.63 -31.54
CA LEU A 50 3.99 2.44 -32.55
C LEU A 50 4.34 3.95 -32.44
N HIS A 51 4.67 4.43 -31.23
CA HIS A 51 5.11 5.81 -31.02
C HIS A 51 6.63 6.00 -31.24
N ALA A 52 7.41 4.91 -31.18
CA ALA A 52 8.87 4.97 -31.17
C ALA A 52 9.47 5.75 -32.38
N PRO A 53 9.03 5.58 -33.65
CA PRO A 53 9.60 6.32 -34.76
C PRO A 53 9.44 7.83 -34.64
N ALA A 54 8.30 8.31 -34.17
CA ALA A 54 8.03 9.75 -34.00
C ALA A 54 8.85 10.32 -32.82
N VAL A 55 8.95 9.57 -31.69
CA VAL A 55 9.76 9.98 -30.54
C VAL A 55 11.25 10.01 -30.91
N ILE A 56 11.76 9.05 -31.69
CA ILE A 56 13.15 9.07 -32.17
C ILE A 56 13.41 10.25 -33.13
N ALA A 57 12.37 10.68 -33.87
CA ALA A 57 12.44 11.88 -34.70
C ALA A 57 12.34 13.20 -33.89
N GLY A 58 12.18 13.14 -32.58
CA GLY A 58 12.16 14.30 -31.66
C GLY A 58 10.76 14.77 -31.28
N GLU A 59 9.70 14.03 -31.61
CA GLU A 59 8.33 14.39 -31.18
C GLU A 59 8.11 13.97 -29.71
N VAL A 60 7.36 14.81 -28.96
CA VAL A 60 6.94 14.52 -27.59
C VAL A 60 5.41 14.45 -27.56
N PHE A 61 4.89 13.36 -27.01
CA PHE A 61 3.44 13.16 -26.88
C PHE A 61 3.00 13.49 -25.46
N HIS A 62 1.92 14.25 -25.35
CA HIS A 62 1.31 14.61 -24.07
C HIS A 62 -0.14 14.13 -24.00
N PHE A 63 -0.55 13.65 -22.83
CA PHE A 63 -1.94 13.40 -22.45
C PHE A 63 -2.23 14.15 -21.16
N ARG A 64 -3.32 14.92 -21.10
CA ARG A 64 -3.70 15.71 -19.92
C ARG A 64 -5.16 15.47 -19.55
N LEU A 65 -5.38 15.12 -18.29
CA LEU A 65 -6.71 14.94 -17.71
C LEU A 65 -6.73 15.57 -16.31
N ALA A 66 -7.58 16.57 -16.12
CA ALA A 66 -7.80 17.19 -14.81
C ALA A 66 -8.47 16.19 -13.87
N TRP A 67 -7.82 15.92 -12.73
CA TRP A 67 -8.36 15.01 -11.70
C TRP A 67 -8.67 15.77 -10.41
N LEU A 68 -7.66 16.35 -9.77
CA LEU A 68 -7.79 17.19 -8.57
C LEU A 68 -7.03 18.53 -8.78
N PRO A 69 -7.54 19.39 -9.67
CA PRO A 69 -6.82 20.61 -10.05
C PRO A 69 -6.59 21.58 -8.89
N ALA A 70 -7.47 21.59 -7.89
CA ALA A 70 -7.30 22.40 -6.68
C ALA A 70 -6.04 22.03 -5.87
N LEU A 71 -5.56 20.79 -5.98
CA LEU A 71 -4.31 20.31 -5.36
C LEU A 71 -3.13 20.29 -6.34
N GLY A 72 -3.35 20.62 -7.61
CA GLY A 72 -2.36 20.47 -8.68
C GLY A 72 -2.07 19.01 -9.06
N LEU A 73 -2.89 18.05 -8.61
CA LEU A 73 -2.76 16.62 -8.94
C LEU A 73 -3.63 16.30 -10.16
N ASN A 74 -3.00 16.12 -11.30
CA ASN A 74 -3.65 15.78 -12.56
C ASN A 74 -3.10 14.48 -13.14
N VAL A 75 -3.91 13.79 -13.95
CA VAL A 75 -3.48 12.58 -14.67
C VAL A 75 -2.84 13.01 -15.98
N ASN A 76 -1.62 13.51 -15.89
CA ASN A 76 -0.84 13.97 -17.02
C ASN A 76 0.27 12.97 -17.33
N PHE A 77 0.34 12.54 -18.59
CA PHE A 77 1.36 11.63 -19.09
C PHE A 77 2.13 12.29 -20.24
N MET A 78 3.43 11.98 -20.31
CA MET A 78 4.36 12.46 -21.34
C MET A 78 5.20 11.29 -21.86
N LEU A 79 5.32 11.18 -23.16
CA LEU A 79 6.21 10.21 -23.81
C LEU A 79 7.21 10.98 -24.67
N ASP A 80 8.45 10.98 -24.19
CA ASP A 80 9.64 11.49 -24.84
C ASP A 80 10.69 10.38 -24.99
N GLY A 81 11.90 10.69 -25.43
CA GLY A 81 12.98 9.71 -25.56
C GLY A 81 13.30 8.98 -24.25
N LEU A 82 13.34 9.68 -23.11
CA LEU A 82 13.62 9.08 -21.80
C LEU A 82 12.49 8.14 -21.36
N GLY A 83 11.23 8.57 -21.51
CA GLY A 83 10.04 7.75 -21.28
C GLY A 83 10.02 6.50 -22.16
N LEU A 84 10.36 6.63 -23.45
CA LEU A 84 10.44 5.54 -24.41
C LEU A 84 11.50 4.51 -24.01
N LEU A 85 12.70 4.94 -23.61
CA LEU A 85 13.77 4.04 -23.14
C LEU A 85 13.31 3.21 -21.95
N PHE A 86 12.84 3.88 -20.89
CA PHE A 86 12.52 3.15 -19.67
C PHE A 86 11.25 2.30 -19.79
N ALA A 87 10.20 2.79 -20.43
CA ALA A 87 9.00 2.00 -20.70
C ALA A 87 9.31 0.79 -21.59
N GLY A 88 10.18 0.96 -22.60
CA GLY A 88 10.66 -0.12 -23.45
C GLY A 88 11.45 -1.19 -22.68
N LEU A 89 12.32 -0.79 -21.75
CA LEU A 89 13.04 -1.73 -20.89
C LEU A 89 12.08 -2.46 -19.92
N ILE A 90 11.14 -1.74 -19.31
CA ILE A 90 10.15 -2.31 -18.38
C ILE A 90 9.27 -3.34 -19.08
N LEU A 91 8.69 -3.00 -20.23
CA LEU A 91 7.76 -3.86 -20.95
C LEU A 91 8.48 -4.97 -21.71
N GLY A 92 9.58 -4.65 -22.41
CA GLY A 92 10.32 -5.60 -23.21
C GLY A 92 11.01 -6.69 -22.38
N ILE A 93 11.80 -6.30 -21.36
CA ILE A 93 12.40 -7.28 -20.46
C ILE A 93 11.32 -7.97 -19.63
N GLY A 94 10.22 -7.25 -19.28
CA GLY A 94 9.08 -7.83 -18.60
C GLY A 94 8.47 -9.04 -19.32
N LEU A 95 8.34 -9.00 -20.65
CA LEU A 95 7.89 -10.15 -21.45
C LEU A 95 8.84 -11.33 -21.34
N LEU A 96 10.16 -11.09 -21.40
CA LEU A 96 11.16 -12.14 -21.27
C LEU A 96 11.14 -12.78 -19.87
N ILE A 97 10.90 -11.96 -18.85
CA ILE A 97 10.78 -12.43 -17.46
C ILE A 97 9.49 -13.25 -17.23
N ILE A 98 8.36 -12.87 -17.84
CA ILE A 98 7.12 -13.65 -17.76
C ILE A 98 7.36 -15.04 -18.39
N LEU A 99 7.97 -15.08 -19.56
CA LEU A 99 8.32 -16.34 -20.22
C LEU A 99 9.28 -17.17 -19.37
N TYR A 100 10.35 -16.57 -18.86
CA TYR A 100 11.33 -17.24 -18.00
C TYR A 100 10.71 -17.78 -16.71
N ALA A 101 9.85 -16.99 -16.05
CA ALA A 101 9.19 -17.37 -14.81
C ALA A 101 8.27 -18.59 -14.97
N ARG A 102 7.63 -18.76 -16.14
CA ARG A 102 6.80 -19.94 -16.46
C ARG A 102 7.56 -21.25 -16.29
N PHE A 103 8.83 -21.26 -16.68
CA PHE A 103 9.68 -22.46 -16.63
C PHE A 103 10.48 -22.54 -15.32
N TYR A 104 10.77 -21.42 -14.68
CA TYR A 104 11.54 -21.34 -13.43
C TYR A 104 10.73 -21.71 -12.19
N LEU A 105 9.47 -21.23 -12.07
CA LEU A 105 8.64 -21.47 -10.90
C LEU A 105 8.21 -22.94 -10.80
N SER A 106 8.29 -23.51 -9.60
CA SER A 106 7.86 -24.88 -9.34
C SER A 106 6.34 -25.05 -9.49
N ARG A 107 5.86 -26.29 -9.52
CA ARG A 107 4.41 -26.57 -9.58
C ARG A 107 3.68 -26.21 -8.28
N GLU A 108 4.40 -26.15 -7.20
CA GLU A 108 3.88 -25.82 -5.86
C GLU A 108 3.77 -24.32 -5.63
N ASP A 109 4.52 -23.51 -6.40
CA ASP A 109 4.50 -22.06 -6.31
C ASP A 109 3.16 -21.48 -6.81
N PRO A 110 2.54 -20.51 -6.11
CA PRO A 110 1.30 -19.86 -6.51
C PRO A 110 1.52 -18.89 -7.67
N MET A 111 1.73 -19.43 -8.89
CA MET A 111 2.12 -18.67 -10.08
C MET A 111 1.14 -17.56 -10.46
N GLY A 112 -0.17 -17.74 -10.23
CA GLY A 112 -1.17 -16.69 -10.47
C GLY A 112 -0.92 -15.45 -9.61
N GLN A 113 -0.63 -15.64 -8.33
CA GLN A 113 -0.29 -14.56 -7.40
C GLN A 113 1.03 -13.88 -7.81
N PHE A 114 2.03 -14.64 -8.23
CA PHE A 114 3.29 -14.13 -8.73
C PHE A 114 3.09 -13.17 -9.90
N PHE A 115 2.34 -13.58 -10.91
CA PHE A 115 2.08 -12.77 -12.11
C PHE A 115 1.19 -11.55 -11.81
N THR A 116 0.23 -11.67 -10.90
CA THR A 116 -0.53 -10.50 -10.42
C THR A 116 0.41 -9.44 -9.83
N TYR A 117 1.30 -9.82 -8.92
CA TYR A 117 2.25 -8.88 -8.32
C TYR A 117 3.23 -8.30 -9.35
N LEU A 118 3.67 -9.13 -10.32
CA LEU A 118 4.56 -8.69 -11.39
C LEU A 118 3.91 -7.63 -12.27
N LEU A 119 2.65 -7.82 -12.68
CA LEU A 119 1.90 -6.86 -13.50
C LEU A 119 1.57 -5.58 -12.75
N LEU A 120 1.22 -5.64 -11.47
CA LEU A 120 1.02 -4.46 -10.62
C LEU A 120 2.31 -3.64 -10.53
N PHE A 121 3.44 -4.29 -10.31
CA PHE A 121 4.74 -3.65 -10.29
C PHE A 121 5.10 -3.04 -11.64
N GLN A 122 4.83 -3.76 -12.74
CA GLN A 122 5.07 -3.30 -14.11
C GLN A 122 4.28 -2.04 -14.43
N GLY A 123 2.97 -2.03 -14.11
CA GLY A 123 2.10 -0.86 -14.30
C GLY A 123 2.57 0.35 -13.49
N ALA A 124 2.96 0.15 -12.23
CA ALA A 124 3.48 1.20 -11.38
C ALA A 124 4.80 1.78 -11.92
N MET A 125 5.71 0.94 -12.43
CA MET A 125 6.95 1.40 -13.05
C MET A 125 6.72 2.17 -14.37
N VAL A 126 5.80 1.70 -15.22
CA VAL A 126 5.42 2.42 -16.45
C VAL A 126 4.77 3.75 -16.08
N GLY A 127 3.94 3.79 -15.03
CA GLY A 127 3.35 5.01 -14.49
C GLY A 127 4.40 6.04 -14.05
N ILE A 128 5.47 5.63 -13.35
CA ILE A 128 6.58 6.55 -12.98
C ILE A 128 7.18 7.20 -14.23
N VAL A 129 7.55 6.39 -15.22
CA VAL A 129 8.37 6.86 -16.35
C VAL A 129 7.59 7.64 -17.39
N LEU A 130 6.27 7.54 -17.39
CA LEU A 130 5.39 8.30 -18.28
C LEU A 130 4.67 9.47 -17.59
N SER A 131 4.76 9.63 -16.27
CA SER A 131 4.09 10.75 -15.56
C SER A 131 4.69 12.10 -15.95
N ASP A 132 3.82 13.06 -16.31
CA ASP A 132 4.14 14.49 -16.51
C ASP A 132 3.70 15.36 -15.32
N ASN A 133 3.33 14.74 -14.20
CA ASN A 133 2.97 15.44 -12.95
C ASN A 133 3.71 14.78 -11.80
N ILE A 134 4.44 15.56 -10.99
CA ILE A 134 5.27 15.00 -9.90
C ILE A 134 4.46 14.35 -8.79
N LEU A 135 3.23 14.82 -8.51
CA LEU A 135 2.36 14.21 -7.51
C LEU A 135 1.83 12.85 -8.01
N LEU A 136 1.50 12.75 -9.29
CA LEU A 136 1.14 11.49 -9.94
C LEU A 136 2.33 10.51 -9.94
N LEU A 137 3.54 11.00 -10.26
CA LEU A 137 4.77 10.21 -10.17
C LEU A 137 4.98 9.66 -8.76
N LEU A 138 4.76 10.46 -7.71
CA LEU A 138 4.86 10.03 -6.32
C LEU A 138 3.89 8.90 -5.97
N ILE A 139 2.66 8.94 -6.48
CA ILE A 139 1.69 7.84 -6.30
C ILE A 139 2.25 6.54 -6.89
N PHE A 140 2.70 6.56 -8.14
CA PHE A 140 3.30 5.39 -8.78
C PHE A 140 4.59 4.95 -8.10
N TRP A 141 5.38 5.89 -7.56
CA TRP A 141 6.61 5.59 -6.81
C TRP A 141 6.31 4.73 -5.56
N GLU A 142 5.30 5.09 -4.80
CA GLU A 142 4.90 4.30 -3.63
C GLU A 142 4.21 2.98 -4.01
N LEU A 143 3.45 2.95 -5.10
CA LEU A 143 2.93 1.69 -5.64
C LEU A 143 4.05 0.72 -6.05
N THR A 144 5.19 1.23 -6.55
CA THR A 144 6.35 0.35 -6.80
C THR A 144 7.00 -0.14 -5.52
N SER A 145 7.03 0.65 -4.45
CA SER A 145 7.53 0.23 -3.14
C SER A 145 6.68 -0.92 -2.58
N LEU A 146 5.35 -0.78 -2.64
CA LEU A 146 4.41 -1.80 -2.17
C LEU A 146 4.46 -3.08 -3.03
N SER A 147 4.39 -2.95 -4.36
CA SER A 147 4.39 -4.12 -5.24
C SER A 147 5.73 -4.87 -5.23
N SER A 148 6.85 -4.15 -5.11
CA SER A 148 8.17 -4.78 -4.94
C SER A 148 8.30 -5.49 -3.58
N PHE A 149 7.72 -4.94 -2.51
CA PHE A 149 7.65 -5.63 -1.21
C PHE A 149 6.92 -6.97 -1.33
N LEU A 150 5.79 -7.02 -2.05
CA LEU A 150 5.05 -8.26 -2.30
C LEU A 150 5.85 -9.27 -3.14
N LEU A 151 6.59 -8.80 -4.15
CA LEU A 151 7.44 -9.64 -4.99
C LEU A 151 8.67 -10.17 -4.25
N ILE A 152 9.36 -9.33 -3.46
CA ILE A 152 10.54 -9.74 -2.68
C ILE A 152 10.12 -10.73 -1.58
N GLY A 153 8.98 -10.48 -0.95
CA GLY A 153 8.38 -11.33 0.07
C GLY A 153 7.55 -12.50 -0.46
N TYR A 154 7.63 -12.84 -1.75
CA TYR A 154 6.83 -13.90 -2.38
C TYR A 154 6.96 -15.24 -1.64
N TRP A 155 8.18 -15.67 -1.33
CA TRP A 155 8.44 -16.81 -0.45
C TRP A 155 8.40 -16.38 1.03
N ASN A 156 7.21 -15.98 1.49
CA ASN A 156 6.99 -15.45 2.86
C ASN A 156 7.17 -16.51 3.97
N HIS A 157 7.20 -17.80 3.63
CA HIS A 157 7.53 -18.88 4.56
C HIS A 157 9.01 -18.86 4.97
N LEU A 158 9.89 -18.28 4.15
CA LEU A 158 11.33 -18.12 4.45
C LEU A 158 11.60 -16.86 5.27
N PRO A 159 12.34 -16.96 6.41
CA PRO A 159 12.71 -15.79 7.23
C PRO A 159 13.47 -14.73 6.45
N GLU A 160 14.40 -15.15 5.57
CA GLU A 160 15.22 -14.27 4.73
C GLU A 160 14.35 -13.47 3.75
N GLY A 161 13.32 -14.07 3.16
CA GLY A 161 12.36 -13.41 2.27
C GLY A 161 11.59 -12.31 3.01
N ARG A 162 11.07 -12.61 4.20
CA ARG A 162 10.37 -11.62 5.05
C ARG A 162 11.28 -10.47 5.49
N GLN A 163 12.52 -10.78 5.90
CA GLN A 163 13.48 -9.78 6.34
C GLN A 163 13.92 -8.88 5.19
N GLY A 164 14.24 -9.47 4.02
CA GLY A 164 14.62 -8.73 2.81
C GLY A 164 13.52 -7.80 2.32
N ALA A 165 12.27 -8.28 2.29
CA ALA A 165 11.12 -7.48 1.89
C ALA A 165 10.88 -6.28 2.82
N ARG A 166 10.89 -6.50 4.15
CA ARG A 166 10.73 -5.42 5.13
C ARG A 166 11.86 -4.38 5.06
N MET A 167 13.10 -4.84 4.89
CA MET A 167 14.25 -3.95 4.76
C MET A 167 14.15 -3.10 3.49
N ALA A 168 13.79 -3.70 2.36
CA ALA A 168 13.60 -2.99 1.10
C ALA A 168 12.48 -1.94 1.24
N LEU A 169 11.32 -2.31 1.81
CA LEU A 169 10.21 -1.39 2.03
C LEU A 169 10.58 -0.24 2.98
N ALA A 170 11.24 -0.55 4.11
CA ALA A 170 11.64 0.48 5.09
C ALA A 170 12.60 1.50 4.46
N VAL A 171 13.65 1.04 3.77
CA VAL A 171 14.65 1.95 3.17
C VAL A 171 14.05 2.75 2.01
N THR A 172 13.35 2.10 1.07
CA THR A 172 12.80 2.79 -0.11
C THR A 172 11.58 3.65 0.22
N GLY A 173 10.74 3.24 1.18
CA GLY A 173 9.60 4.02 1.65
C GLY A 173 10.02 5.27 2.44
N MET A 174 11.00 5.14 3.36
CA MET A 174 11.55 6.33 4.05
C MET A 174 12.17 7.32 3.05
N GLY A 175 12.88 6.81 2.03
CA GLY A 175 13.41 7.64 0.96
C GLY A 175 12.30 8.33 0.15
N GLY A 176 11.21 7.61 -0.15
CA GLY A 176 10.03 8.16 -0.81
C GLY A 176 9.37 9.28 -0.01
N LEU A 177 9.24 9.13 1.30
CA LEU A 177 8.70 10.18 2.19
C LEU A 177 9.57 11.45 2.17
N ALA A 178 10.92 11.31 2.19
CA ALA A 178 11.81 12.45 2.04
C ALA A 178 11.63 13.12 0.67
N MET A 179 11.53 12.34 -0.39
CA MET A 179 11.32 12.81 -1.77
C MET A 179 10.01 13.59 -1.92
N ILE A 180 8.93 13.16 -1.27
CA ILE A 180 7.65 13.91 -1.25
C ILE A 180 7.91 15.35 -0.79
N GLY A 181 8.61 15.55 0.33
CA GLY A 181 8.96 16.88 0.83
C GLY A 181 9.75 17.69 -0.19
N GLY A 182 10.76 17.09 -0.81
CA GLY A 182 11.57 17.75 -1.85
C GLY A 182 10.77 18.12 -3.10
N MET A 183 9.86 17.24 -3.54
CA MET A 183 8.99 17.48 -4.70
C MET A 183 7.95 18.58 -4.44
N LEU A 184 7.38 18.64 -3.23
CA LEU A 184 6.46 19.70 -2.85
C LEU A 184 7.17 21.06 -2.83
N ILE A 185 8.40 21.13 -2.32
CA ILE A 185 9.23 22.35 -2.36
C ILE A 185 9.51 22.74 -3.81
N LEU A 186 9.91 21.78 -4.65
CA LEU A 186 10.22 22.04 -6.06
C LEU A 186 8.98 22.57 -6.82
N GLY A 187 7.83 21.96 -6.64
CA GLY A 187 6.58 22.41 -7.26
C GLY A 187 6.12 23.78 -6.77
N ASN A 188 6.34 24.09 -5.49
CA ASN A 188 6.04 25.42 -4.94
C ASN A 188 6.96 26.50 -5.54
N ILE A 189 8.25 26.22 -5.72
CA ILE A 189 9.19 27.17 -6.37
C ILE A 189 8.80 27.39 -7.83
N ALA A 190 8.48 26.32 -8.56
CA ALA A 190 8.11 26.39 -9.98
C ALA A 190 6.68 26.92 -10.23
N GLY A 191 5.84 27.00 -9.19
CA GLY A 191 4.43 27.39 -9.30
C GLY A 191 3.54 26.34 -9.99
N SER A 192 4.03 25.12 -10.22
CA SER A 192 3.31 24.02 -10.84
C SER A 192 3.89 22.67 -10.41
N TYR A 193 3.03 21.64 -10.38
CA TYR A 193 3.44 20.24 -10.19
C TYR A 193 3.58 19.47 -11.50
N ASP A 194 3.35 20.07 -12.65
CA ASP A 194 3.58 19.45 -13.95
C ASP A 194 5.08 19.51 -14.30
N ILE A 195 5.64 18.34 -14.66
CA ILE A 195 7.08 18.20 -14.91
C ILE A 195 7.50 19.04 -16.10
N SER A 196 6.72 19.06 -17.18
CA SER A 196 6.98 19.90 -18.35
C SER A 196 7.13 21.38 -17.98
N VAL A 197 6.32 21.90 -17.06
CA VAL A 197 6.43 23.29 -16.57
C VAL A 197 7.66 23.47 -15.66
N ILE A 198 7.93 22.50 -14.77
CA ILE A 198 9.09 22.55 -13.86
C ILE A 198 10.38 22.62 -14.66
N LEU A 199 10.50 21.85 -15.75
CA LEU A 199 11.72 21.79 -16.57
C LEU A 199 12.05 23.11 -17.27
N GLU A 200 11.09 24.02 -17.44
CA GLU A 200 11.29 25.36 -18.00
C GLU A 200 11.78 26.39 -16.96
N ASN A 201 11.68 26.08 -15.65
CA ASN A 201 11.92 27.02 -14.55
C ASN A 201 13.32 26.88 -13.90
N LYS A 202 14.35 26.51 -14.63
CA LYS A 202 15.73 26.29 -14.13
C LYS A 202 16.25 27.40 -13.25
N GLU A 203 16.20 28.64 -13.76
CA GLU A 203 16.77 29.81 -13.09
C GLU A 203 16.11 30.11 -11.75
N ALA A 204 14.79 30.05 -11.70
CA ALA A 204 14.03 30.26 -10.48
C ALA A 204 14.33 29.17 -9.42
N ILE A 205 14.46 27.92 -9.86
CA ILE A 205 14.74 26.78 -8.98
C ILE A 205 16.13 26.90 -8.38
N GLN A 206 17.17 27.16 -9.22
CA GLN A 206 18.56 27.24 -8.76
C GLN A 206 18.87 28.49 -7.93
N ALA A 207 18.13 29.58 -8.14
CA ALA A 207 18.25 30.81 -7.34
C ALA A 207 17.52 30.76 -6.00
N SER A 208 16.67 29.77 -5.76
CA SER A 208 15.87 29.66 -4.55
C SER A 208 16.71 29.28 -3.32
N GLU A 209 16.45 29.90 -2.17
CA GLU A 209 17.03 29.50 -0.88
C GLU A 209 16.71 28.05 -0.49
N TRP A 210 15.62 27.50 -1.01
CA TRP A 210 15.17 26.13 -0.77
C TRP A 210 15.78 25.11 -1.74
N TYR A 211 16.58 25.54 -2.74
CA TYR A 211 17.17 24.64 -3.73
C TYR A 211 17.93 23.47 -3.11
N LEU A 212 18.87 23.75 -2.20
CA LEU A 212 19.67 22.70 -1.56
C LEU A 212 18.80 21.74 -0.73
N THR A 213 17.80 22.25 -0.04
CA THR A 213 16.87 21.42 0.75
C THR A 213 16.05 20.49 -0.16
N ALA A 214 15.48 21.04 -1.25
CA ALA A 214 14.75 20.25 -2.23
C ALA A 214 15.65 19.20 -2.88
N LEU A 215 16.86 19.61 -3.31
CA LEU A 215 17.85 18.71 -3.92
C LEU A 215 18.20 17.55 -3.00
N VAL A 216 18.56 17.79 -1.74
CA VAL A 216 18.94 16.74 -0.78
C VAL A 216 17.78 15.78 -0.53
N LEU A 217 16.56 16.28 -0.34
CA LEU A 217 15.37 15.45 -0.09
C LEU A 217 15.01 14.58 -1.32
N ILE A 218 15.10 15.13 -2.52
CA ILE A 218 14.89 14.38 -3.77
C ILE A 218 15.98 13.31 -3.96
N LEU A 219 17.25 13.67 -3.70
CA LEU A 219 18.37 12.74 -3.81
C LEU A 219 18.28 11.59 -2.78
N ILE A 220 17.79 11.83 -1.56
CA ILE A 220 17.54 10.75 -0.59
C ILE A 220 16.57 9.73 -1.20
N GLY A 221 15.47 10.17 -1.82
CA GLY A 221 14.54 9.27 -2.51
C GLY A 221 15.18 8.51 -3.68
N ALA A 222 15.92 9.22 -4.54
CA ALA A 222 16.62 8.61 -5.66
C ALA A 222 17.69 7.61 -5.22
N PHE A 223 18.50 7.96 -4.22
CA PHE A 223 19.61 7.13 -3.72
C PHE A 223 19.11 5.88 -2.98
N THR A 224 18.05 5.98 -2.19
CA THR A 224 17.45 4.82 -1.53
C THR A 224 16.90 3.82 -2.54
N LYS A 225 16.18 4.28 -3.57
CA LYS A 225 15.62 3.43 -4.61
C LYS A 225 16.69 2.83 -5.51
N SER A 226 17.73 3.59 -5.87
CA SER A 226 18.85 3.13 -6.69
C SER A 226 20.02 2.55 -5.89
N ALA A 227 19.79 2.21 -4.64
CA ALA A 227 20.77 1.54 -3.76
C ALA A 227 22.14 2.22 -3.74
N GLN A 228 22.20 3.56 -3.67
CA GLN A 228 23.44 4.30 -3.54
C GLN A 228 23.95 4.28 -2.11
N PHE A 229 25.26 4.44 -1.91
CA PHE A 229 25.84 4.61 -0.58
C PHE A 229 25.23 5.84 0.14
N PRO A 230 24.88 5.74 1.43
CA PRO A 230 25.01 4.61 2.35
C PRO A 230 23.83 3.61 2.32
N PHE A 231 22.83 3.80 1.47
CA PHE A 231 21.57 3.06 1.47
C PHE A 231 21.61 1.74 0.67
N HIS A 232 22.77 1.31 0.16
CA HIS A 232 22.90 0.17 -0.77
C HIS A 232 22.60 -1.21 -0.16
N PHE A 233 22.60 -1.34 1.16
CA PHE A 233 22.61 -2.62 1.87
C PHE A 233 21.30 -3.42 1.75
N TRP A 234 20.17 -2.81 1.41
CA TRP A 234 18.90 -3.53 1.25
C TRP A 234 18.87 -4.42 0.01
N LEU A 235 19.56 -4.01 -1.08
CA LEU A 235 19.49 -4.69 -2.36
C LEU A 235 20.04 -6.12 -2.32
N PRO A 236 21.20 -6.43 -1.72
CA PRO A 236 21.64 -7.80 -1.54
C PRO A 236 20.71 -8.67 -0.68
N HIS A 237 20.01 -8.09 0.29
CA HIS A 237 19.03 -8.81 1.10
C HIS A 237 17.72 -9.10 0.32
N ALA A 238 17.38 -8.28 -0.67
CA ALA A 238 16.26 -8.53 -1.57
C ALA A 238 16.48 -9.75 -2.49
N MET A 239 17.72 -10.29 -2.58
CA MET A 239 18.03 -11.49 -3.38
C MET A 239 17.44 -12.80 -2.82
N ALA A 240 16.79 -12.77 -1.66
CA ALA A 240 15.97 -13.87 -1.15
C ALA A 240 14.72 -14.13 -2.04
N ALA A 241 14.33 -13.18 -2.88
CA ALA A 241 13.26 -13.32 -3.86
C ALA A 241 13.55 -14.40 -4.93
N PRO A 242 12.52 -14.96 -5.61
CA PRO A 242 12.71 -15.78 -6.79
C PRO A 242 13.57 -15.08 -7.86
N THR A 243 14.37 -15.84 -8.59
CA THR A 243 15.30 -15.25 -9.57
C THR A 243 14.64 -14.42 -10.66
N PRO A 244 13.42 -14.75 -11.18
CA PRO A 244 12.73 -13.86 -12.12
C PRO A 244 12.47 -12.47 -11.53
N VAL A 245 12.15 -12.38 -10.24
CA VAL A 245 12.00 -11.09 -9.52
C VAL A 245 13.33 -10.34 -9.48
N SER A 246 14.41 -11.03 -9.05
CA SER A 246 15.75 -10.43 -8.98
C SER A 246 16.21 -9.93 -10.36
N ALA A 247 15.99 -10.72 -11.43
CA ALA A 247 16.33 -10.35 -12.79
C ALA A 247 15.55 -9.12 -13.26
N TYR A 248 14.28 -9.00 -12.91
CA TYR A 248 13.44 -7.87 -13.34
C TYR A 248 13.70 -6.60 -12.53
N LEU A 249 13.62 -6.67 -11.20
CA LEU A 249 13.74 -5.51 -10.31
C LEU A 249 15.14 -4.86 -10.38
N HIS A 250 16.18 -5.67 -10.53
CA HIS A 250 17.55 -5.20 -10.36
C HIS A 250 18.33 -4.99 -11.66
N SER A 251 17.79 -5.42 -12.82
CA SER A 251 18.42 -5.15 -14.12
C SER A 251 17.74 -4.02 -14.90
N ALA A 252 16.39 -3.99 -14.91
CA ALA A 252 15.63 -3.16 -15.84
C ALA A 252 14.73 -2.11 -15.18
N THR A 253 14.32 -2.31 -13.92
CA THR A 253 13.16 -1.59 -13.36
C THR A 253 13.46 -0.84 -12.06
N MET A 254 13.12 -1.40 -10.90
CA MET A 254 13.08 -0.73 -9.60
C MET A 254 14.31 0.12 -9.27
N VAL A 255 15.49 -0.48 -9.38
CA VAL A 255 16.75 0.19 -9.01
C VAL A 255 17.15 1.30 -9.99
N LYS A 256 16.52 1.35 -11.16
CA LYS A 256 16.70 2.41 -12.15
C LYS A 256 15.72 3.57 -12.01
N ALA A 257 14.68 3.44 -11.16
CA ALA A 257 13.73 4.51 -10.93
C ALA A 257 14.39 5.78 -10.38
N GLY A 258 15.36 5.66 -9.47
CA GLY A 258 16.13 6.81 -8.98
C GLY A 258 17.04 7.40 -10.05
N LEU A 259 17.63 6.58 -10.93
CA LEU A 259 18.39 7.06 -12.09
C LEU A 259 17.48 7.80 -13.08
N PHE A 260 16.30 7.24 -13.35
CA PHE A 260 15.28 7.91 -14.17
C PHE A 260 14.92 9.28 -13.58
N LEU A 261 14.67 9.35 -12.29
CA LEU A 261 14.31 10.61 -11.61
C LEU A 261 15.43 11.64 -11.72
N MET A 262 16.70 11.24 -11.46
CA MET A 262 17.85 12.12 -11.62
C MET A 262 18.02 12.58 -13.07
N ALA A 263 17.80 11.69 -14.05
CA ALA A 263 17.85 12.04 -15.46
C ALA A 263 16.67 12.94 -15.89
N ARG A 264 15.47 12.73 -15.35
CA ARG A 264 14.26 13.54 -15.65
C ARG A 264 14.38 14.96 -15.12
N LEU A 265 14.96 15.14 -13.94
CA LEU A 265 15.14 16.44 -13.31
C LEU A 265 16.53 17.06 -13.62
N TRP A 266 17.32 16.37 -14.40
CA TRP A 266 18.68 16.81 -14.77
C TRP A 266 18.71 18.23 -15.35
N PRO A 267 17.81 18.67 -16.27
CA PRO A 267 17.84 20.01 -16.85
C PRO A 267 17.78 21.13 -15.82
N VAL A 268 17.06 20.93 -14.72
CA VAL A 268 16.82 21.97 -13.70
C VAL A 268 17.69 21.81 -12.46
N LEU A 269 18.14 20.61 -12.12
CA LEU A 269 18.93 20.36 -10.91
C LEU A 269 20.43 20.29 -11.18
N SER A 270 20.87 19.99 -12.42
CA SER A 270 22.30 19.87 -12.75
C SER A 270 22.97 21.20 -13.01
N GLY A 271 24.32 21.19 -13.05
CA GLY A 271 25.17 22.35 -13.38
C GLY A 271 25.55 23.18 -12.15
N THR A 272 25.11 22.83 -10.96
CA THR A 272 25.52 23.45 -9.69
C THR A 272 26.66 22.68 -9.03
N PRO A 273 27.52 23.32 -8.21
CA PRO A 273 28.53 22.63 -7.41
C PRO A 273 27.90 21.59 -6.46
N GLU A 274 26.76 21.88 -5.86
CA GLU A 274 26.04 21.01 -4.95
C GLU A 274 25.63 19.71 -5.64
N TRP A 275 25.09 19.80 -6.87
CA TRP A 275 24.77 18.62 -7.69
C TRP A 275 26.01 17.77 -7.94
N PHE A 276 27.10 18.39 -8.39
CA PHE A 276 28.34 17.68 -8.68
C PHE A 276 28.88 16.94 -7.42
N TYR A 277 29.04 17.66 -6.30
CA TYR A 277 29.59 17.06 -5.09
C TYR A 277 28.68 15.98 -4.49
N LEU A 278 27.37 16.18 -4.49
CA LEU A 278 26.45 15.19 -3.92
C LEU A 278 26.28 13.96 -4.83
N VAL A 279 26.03 14.17 -6.13
CA VAL A 279 25.67 13.06 -7.03
C VAL A 279 26.90 12.34 -7.55
N ALA A 280 27.92 13.06 -8.07
CA ALA A 280 29.10 12.42 -8.62
C ALA A 280 29.92 11.69 -7.55
N THR A 281 30.10 12.29 -6.37
CA THR A 281 30.85 11.69 -5.26
C THR A 281 30.13 10.44 -4.71
N THR A 282 28.83 10.53 -4.49
CA THR A 282 28.03 9.38 -4.01
C THR A 282 28.08 8.23 -5.03
N GLY A 283 27.95 8.55 -6.33
CA GLY A 283 28.06 7.57 -7.40
C GLY A 283 29.43 6.88 -7.44
N LEU A 284 30.51 7.65 -7.35
CA LEU A 284 31.88 7.10 -7.34
C LEU A 284 32.15 6.21 -6.13
N ILE A 285 31.79 6.66 -4.92
CA ILE A 285 31.92 5.88 -3.68
C ILE A 285 31.12 4.57 -3.79
N THR A 286 29.89 4.66 -4.30
CA THR A 286 29.02 3.49 -4.51
C THR A 286 29.66 2.50 -5.49
N MET A 287 30.17 3.00 -6.64
CA MET A 287 30.82 2.20 -7.66
C MET A 287 31.99 1.40 -7.08
N VAL A 288 32.90 2.05 -6.34
CA VAL A 288 34.11 1.42 -5.81
C VAL A 288 33.81 0.45 -4.68
N ILE A 289 33.06 0.89 -3.67
CA ILE A 289 32.75 0.05 -2.50
C ILE A 289 32.00 -1.22 -2.93
N ALA A 290 30.99 -1.08 -3.77
CA ALA A 290 30.19 -2.22 -4.21
C ALA A 290 31.01 -3.18 -5.09
N ALA A 291 31.92 -2.67 -5.94
CA ALA A 291 32.79 -3.52 -6.75
C ALA A 291 33.75 -4.34 -5.88
N VAL A 292 34.35 -3.71 -4.86
CA VAL A 292 35.19 -4.43 -3.89
C VAL A 292 34.40 -5.52 -3.16
N ILE A 293 33.22 -5.22 -2.66
CA ILE A 293 32.40 -6.20 -1.93
C ILE A 293 31.95 -7.34 -2.87
N ALA A 294 31.61 -7.05 -4.14
CA ALA A 294 31.17 -8.05 -5.10
C ALA A 294 32.21 -9.14 -5.32
N LEU A 295 33.50 -8.80 -5.34
CA LEU A 295 34.59 -9.75 -5.52
C LEU A 295 34.62 -10.85 -4.45
N PHE A 296 34.23 -10.51 -3.20
CA PHE A 296 34.29 -11.44 -2.06
C PHE A 296 32.94 -12.10 -1.73
N LYS A 297 31.95 -12.01 -2.62
CA LYS A 297 30.65 -12.70 -2.43
C LYS A 297 30.68 -14.10 -2.99
N ASP A 298 30.34 -15.08 -2.16
CA ASP A 298 30.28 -16.48 -2.55
C ASP A 298 28.92 -16.92 -3.12
N ASP A 299 27.86 -16.16 -2.84
CA ASP A 299 26.54 -16.37 -3.43
C ASP A 299 26.45 -15.69 -4.81
N LEU A 300 26.05 -16.44 -5.86
CA LEU A 300 25.92 -15.95 -7.24
C LEU A 300 25.03 -14.72 -7.35
N LYS A 301 23.85 -14.76 -6.74
CA LYS A 301 22.94 -13.60 -6.73
C LYS A 301 23.52 -12.43 -5.93
N GLY A 302 24.23 -12.72 -4.83
CA GLY A 302 24.91 -11.72 -4.01
C GLY A 302 26.01 -11.00 -4.77
N LEU A 303 26.83 -11.72 -5.55
CA LEU A 303 27.84 -11.16 -6.43
C LEU A 303 27.17 -10.24 -7.49
N LEU A 304 26.12 -10.71 -8.15
CA LEU A 304 25.38 -9.91 -9.14
C LEU A 304 24.67 -8.70 -8.50
N ALA A 305 24.19 -8.80 -7.27
CA ALA A 305 23.59 -7.69 -6.56
C ALA A 305 24.58 -6.55 -6.32
N PHE A 306 25.75 -6.85 -5.73
CA PHE A 306 26.78 -5.84 -5.51
C PHE A 306 27.38 -5.31 -6.81
N SER A 307 27.51 -6.14 -7.84
CA SER A 307 27.91 -5.67 -9.17
C SER A 307 26.84 -4.75 -9.79
N THR A 308 25.54 -4.96 -9.50
CA THR A 308 24.48 -4.03 -9.90
C THR A 308 24.62 -2.70 -9.18
N VAL A 309 24.81 -2.71 -7.84
CA VAL A 309 25.05 -1.47 -7.07
C VAL A 309 26.23 -0.69 -7.64
N SER A 310 27.33 -1.37 -8.00
CA SER A 310 28.51 -0.75 -8.60
C SER A 310 28.19 -0.05 -9.94
N HIS A 311 27.45 -0.71 -10.85
CA HIS A 311 27.05 -0.11 -12.12
C HIS A 311 26.03 1.03 -11.96
N LEU A 312 25.12 0.93 -10.98
CA LEU A 312 24.23 2.04 -10.66
C LEU A 312 25.01 3.26 -10.13
N GLY A 313 26.05 3.03 -9.31
CA GLY A 313 27.00 4.04 -8.89
C GLY A 313 27.73 4.71 -10.05
N LEU A 314 28.17 3.91 -11.04
CA LEU A 314 28.79 4.43 -12.27
C LEU A 314 27.86 5.37 -13.03
N ILE A 315 26.59 4.98 -13.22
CA ILE A 315 25.60 5.81 -13.92
C ILE A 315 25.29 7.08 -13.12
N THR A 316 25.15 6.97 -11.79
CA THR A 316 24.93 8.11 -10.90
C THR A 316 26.10 9.10 -10.97
N MET A 317 27.34 8.61 -10.96
CA MET A 317 28.54 9.44 -11.12
C MET A 317 28.52 10.23 -12.44
N LEU A 318 28.17 9.56 -13.54
CA LEU A 318 28.10 10.21 -14.86
C LEU A 318 27.04 11.31 -14.92
N LEU A 319 25.82 11.03 -14.40
CA LEU A 319 24.78 12.06 -14.30
C LEU A 319 25.20 13.23 -13.40
N GLY A 320 26.01 12.92 -12.36
CA GLY A 320 26.55 13.91 -11.43
C GLY A 320 27.57 14.88 -12.04
N PHE A 321 28.25 14.51 -13.13
CA PHE A 321 29.20 15.42 -13.81
C PHE A 321 28.54 16.64 -14.42
N GLY A 322 27.24 16.60 -14.72
CA GLY A 322 26.48 17.74 -15.22
C GLY A 322 26.84 18.15 -16.65
N THR A 323 27.54 17.31 -17.41
CA THR A 323 27.93 17.57 -18.82
C THR A 323 27.07 16.72 -19.78
N GLU A 324 26.77 17.26 -20.97
CA GLU A 324 25.99 16.57 -22.00
C GLU A 324 26.65 15.25 -22.43
N ALA A 325 27.97 15.27 -22.60
CA ALA A 325 28.73 14.07 -22.97
C ALA A 325 28.62 12.96 -21.93
N ALA A 326 28.74 13.29 -20.64
CA ALA A 326 28.56 12.31 -19.57
C ALA A 326 27.10 11.78 -19.49
N ALA A 327 26.11 12.62 -19.79
CA ALA A 327 24.71 12.20 -19.88
C ALA A 327 24.48 11.20 -21.02
N VAL A 328 25.08 11.41 -22.20
CA VAL A 328 25.06 10.45 -23.32
C VAL A 328 25.66 9.11 -22.90
N VAL A 329 26.81 9.11 -22.21
CA VAL A 329 27.45 7.88 -21.72
C VAL A 329 26.57 7.19 -20.68
N ALA A 330 25.93 7.94 -19.76
CA ALA A 330 25.00 7.40 -18.76
C ALA A 330 23.82 6.67 -19.41
N VAL A 331 23.17 7.31 -20.40
CA VAL A 331 22.06 6.73 -21.18
C VAL A 331 22.51 5.46 -21.89
N PHE A 332 23.62 5.50 -22.59
CA PHE A 332 24.14 4.34 -23.31
C PHE A 332 24.48 3.19 -22.33
N HIS A 333 25.07 3.51 -21.18
CA HIS A 333 25.37 2.48 -20.17
C HIS A 333 24.11 1.90 -19.51
N ILE A 334 23.01 2.67 -19.38
CA ILE A 334 21.70 2.16 -18.91
C ILE A 334 21.19 1.05 -19.83
N ILE A 335 21.29 1.22 -21.17
CA ILE A 335 20.89 0.24 -22.18
C ILE A 335 21.74 -1.02 -22.07
N ASN A 336 23.08 -0.84 -22.06
CA ASN A 336 24.03 -1.93 -21.97
C ASN A 336 23.87 -2.74 -20.67
N HIS A 337 23.77 -2.04 -19.54
CA HIS A 337 23.55 -2.63 -18.23
C HIS A 337 22.25 -3.43 -18.16
N ALA A 338 21.15 -2.95 -18.73
CA ALA A 338 19.89 -3.70 -18.73
C ALA A 338 20.04 -5.03 -19.46
N SER A 339 20.71 -5.03 -20.63
CA SER A 339 20.88 -6.20 -21.48
C SER A 339 21.73 -7.28 -20.82
N PHE A 340 22.99 -6.96 -20.45
CA PHE A 340 23.85 -7.99 -19.88
C PHE A 340 23.44 -8.40 -18.46
N LYS A 341 22.86 -7.49 -17.65
CA LYS A 341 22.53 -7.80 -16.27
C LYS A 341 21.29 -8.70 -16.16
N ALA A 342 20.25 -8.46 -16.98
CA ALA A 342 19.09 -9.33 -17.01
C ALA A 342 19.47 -10.75 -17.45
N ALA A 343 20.31 -10.87 -18.49
CA ALA A 343 20.81 -12.16 -18.94
C ALA A 343 21.62 -12.87 -17.85
N LEU A 344 22.52 -12.16 -17.13
CA LEU A 344 23.33 -12.72 -16.05
C LEU A 344 22.48 -13.20 -14.86
N PHE A 345 21.47 -12.45 -14.45
CA PHE A 345 20.57 -12.92 -13.40
C PHE A 345 19.77 -14.15 -13.84
N MET A 346 19.27 -14.19 -15.08
CA MET A 346 18.58 -15.36 -15.59
C MET A 346 19.50 -16.57 -15.70
N THR A 347 20.77 -16.41 -16.15
CA THR A 347 21.74 -17.51 -16.17
C THR A 347 22.15 -17.97 -14.77
N ALA A 348 22.30 -17.06 -13.81
CA ALA A 348 22.49 -17.42 -12.40
C ALA A 348 21.30 -18.21 -11.84
N GLY A 349 20.08 -17.87 -12.25
CA GLY A 349 18.90 -18.64 -11.90
C GLY A 349 18.82 -20.01 -12.56
N ILE A 350 19.27 -20.13 -13.81
CA ILE A 350 19.40 -21.43 -14.48
C ILE A 350 20.39 -22.30 -13.70
N VAL A 351 21.58 -21.77 -13.35
CA VAL A 351 22.58 -22.52 -12.56
C VAL A 351 21.97 -22.93 -11.20
N ASP A 352 21.31 -22.05 -10.47
CA ASP A 352 20.65 -22.36 -9.19
C ASP A 352 19.58 -23.44 -9.34
N HIS A 353 18.74 -23.35 -10.37
CA HIS A 353 17.64 -24.28 -10.61
C HIS A 353 18.14 -25.69 -10.99
N GLU A 354 19.15 -25.78 -11.88
CA GLU A 354 19.63 -27.05 -12.45
C GLU A 354 20.68 -27.72 -11.57
N THR A 355 21.49 -26.97 -10.80
CA THR A 355 22.49 -27.56 -9.88
C THR A 355 21.94 -27.69 -8.44
N GLY A 356 20.90 -27.00 -8.08
CA GLY A 356 20.35 -26.92 -6.71
C GLY A 356 21.22 -26.11 -5.74
N THR A 357 22.18 -25.32 -6.25
CA THR A 357 23.04 -24.46 -5.42
C THR A 357 23.47 -23.20 -6.16
N ARG A 358 23.59 -22.11 -5.43
CA ARG A 358 24.15 -20.84 -5.93
C ARG A 358 25.47 -20.46 -5.24
N ASP A 359 26.00 -21.34 -4.38
CA ASP A 359 27.29 -21.13 -3.73
C ASP A 359 28.43 -21.39 -4.71
N ILE A 360 29.18 -20.34 -5.07
CA ILE A 360 30.30 -20.37 -6.01
C ILE A 360 31.38 -21.36 -5.57
N LYS A 361 31.57 -21.57 -4.27
CA LYS A 361 32.56 -22.52 -3.74
C LYS A 361 32.21 -23.98 -4.02
N ARG A 362 30.91 -24.27 -4.24
CA ARG A 362 30.40 -25.61 -4.57
C ARG A 362 30.21 -25.82 -6.08
N LEU A 363 30.37 -24.75 -6.88
CA LEU A 363 30.28 -24.81 -8.34
C LEU A 363 31.65 -25.02 -8.97
N GLY A 364 31.69 -25.41 -10.23
CA GLY A 364 32.91 -25.59 -11.04
C GLY A 364 32.69 -26.55 -12.22
N GLY A 365 33.40 -26.41 -13.33
CA GLY A 365 33.33 -27.31 -14.48
C GLY A 365 32.02 -27.33 -15.28
N LEU A 366 31.07 -26.41 -15.00
CA LEU A 366 29.72 -26.41 -15.61
C LEU A 366 29.73 -26.18 -17.12
N ARG A 367 30.84 -25.70 -17.73
CA ARG A 367 30.94 -25.54 -19.20
C ARG A 367 30.73 -26.85 -19.96
N HIS A 368 31.03 -28.00 -19.34
CA HIS A 368 30.86 -29.31 -19.95
C HIS A 368 29.46 -29.88 -19.81
N LEU A 369 28.76 -29.49 -18.76
CA LEU A 369 27.41 -29.97 -18.42
C LEU A 369 26.30 -29.01 -18.89
N MET A 370 26.62 -27.71 -19.00
CA MET A 370 25.68 -26.64 -19.36
C MET A 370 26.31 -25.70 -20.41
N PRO A 371 26.66 -26.23 -21.63
CA PRO A 371 27.38 -25.44 -22.63
C PRO A 371 26.62 -24.24 -23.17
N VAL A 372 25.29 -24.31 -23.34
CA VAL A 372 24.48 -23.19 -23.83
C VAL A 372 24.46 -22.09 -22.78
N THR A 373 24.19 -22.44 -21.51
CA THR A 373 24.19 -21.51 -20.38
C THR A 373 25.56 -20.85 -20.20
N PHE A 374 26.65 -21.63 -20.38
CA PHE A 374 28.03 -21.11 -20.33
C PHE A 374 28.30 -20.05 -21.39
N VAL A 375 27.92 -20.27 -22.65
CA VAL A 375 28.15 -19.30 -23.74
C VAL A 375 27.42 -17.99 -23.46
N ILE A 376 26.14 -18.08 -23.05
CA ILE A 376 25.33 -16.88 -22.71
C ILE A 376 25.96 -16.14 -21.51
N ALA A 377 26.33 -16.85 -20.46
CA ALA A 377 26.95 -16.30 -19.26
C ALA A 377 28.32 -15.66 -19.56
N ALA A 378 29.14 -16.30 -20.39
CA ALA A 378 30.46 -15.80 -20.77
C ALA A 378 30.36 -14.49 -21.58
N ILE A 379 29.52 -14.43 -22.61
CA ILE A 379 29.30 -13.23 -23.42
C ILE A 379 28.86 -12.08 -22.52
N THR A 380 27.85 -12.28 -21.68
CA THR A 380 27.28 -11.24 -20.87
C THR A 380 28.17 -10.81 -19.69
N ALA A 381 28.93 -11.72 -19.10
CA ALA A 381 29.93 -11.42 -18.07
C ALA A 381 31.18 -10.72 -18.63
N LEU A 382 31.64 -11.07 -19.82
CA LEU A 382 32.71 -10.34 -20.53
C LEU A 382 32.27 -8.91 -20.91
N SER A 383 30.98 -8.73 -21.29
CA SER A 383 30.44 -7.41 -21.50
C SER A 383 30.37 -6.61 -20.19
N MET A 384 29.94 -7.22 -19.09
CA MET A 384 29.95 -6.60 -17.75
C MET A 384 31.38 -6.23 -17.33
N ALA A 385 32.40 -7.02 -17.66
CA ALA A 385 33.81 -6.71 -17.46
C ALA A 385 34.29 -5.50 -18.27
N GLY A 386 33.69 -5.27 -19.44
CA GLY A 386 34.16 -4.25 -20.40
C GLY A 386 35.26 -4.80 -21.31
N VAL A 387 35.08 -6.01 -21.81
CA VAL A 387 36.03 -6.64 -22.76
C VAL A 387 35.56 -6.40 -24.21
N PRO A 388 36.42 -5.90 -25.12
CA PRO A 388 36.07 -5.72 -26.52
C PRO A 388 35.79 -7.11 -27.18
N PRO A 389 34.93 -7.22 -28.19
CA PRO A 389 34.17 -6.14 -28.88
C PRO A 389 32.74 -5.97 -28.36
N LEU A 390 32.44 -6.21 -27.08
CA LEU A 390 31.11 -6.21 -26.52
C LEU A 390 30.69 -4.77 -26.11
N ASN A 391 29.36 -4.56 -26.05
CA ASN A 391 28.78 -3.23 -25.79
C ASN A 391 29.21 -2.58 -24.45
N GLY A 392 29.47 -3.38 -23.41
CA GLY A 392 29.96 -2.90 -22.12
C GLY A 392 31.35 -2.25 -22.18
N PHE A 393 32.21 -2.68 -23.11
CA PHE A 393 33.52 -2.05 -23.34
C PHE A 393 33.36 -0.59 -23.78
N ILE A 394 32.52 -0.34 -24.81
CA ILE A 394 32.34 0.98 -25.38
C ILE A 394 31.87 1.98 -24.29
N SER A 395 30.84 1.61 -23.54
CA SER A 395 30.30 2.51 -22.49
C SER A 395 31.26 2.71 -21.31
N LYS A 396 32.07 1.70 -20.95
CA LYS A 396 33.08 1.83 -19.88
C LYS A 396 34.29 2.66 -20.32
N GLU A 397 34.76 2.51 -21.56
CA GLU A 397 35.82 3.35 -22.09
C GLU A 397 35.39 4.82 -22.16
N MET A 398 34.18 5.08 -22.66
CA MET A 398 33.60 6.45 -22.67
C MET A 398 33.44 6.99 -21.24
N MET A 399 33.01 6.19 -20.25
CA MET A 399 32.96 6.58 -18.86
C MET A 399 34.34 7.00 -18.32
N LEU A 400 35.37 6.17 -18.56
CA LEU A 400 36.73 6.49 -18.12
C LEU A 400 37.23 7.80 -18.78
N LYS A 401 36.88 8.03 -20.05
CA LYS A 401 37.19 9.29 -20.73
C LYS A 401 36.54 10.47 -20.03
N GLU A 402 35.25 10.40 -19.70
CA GLU A 402 34.56 11.51 -19.02
C GLU A 402 35.13 11.82 -17.64
N THR A 403 35.62 10.79 -16.90
CA THR A 403 36.29 11.02 -15.62
C THR A 403 37.55 11.85 -15.71
N THR A 404 38.27 11.85 -16.87
CA THR A 404 39.49 12.66 -17.05
C THR A 404 39.23 14.16 -17.14
N TYR A 405 37.97 14.57 -17.40
CA TYR A 405 37.54 15.97 -17.43
C TYR A 405 37.00 16.46 -16.10
N ALA A 406 36.68 15.54 -15.17
CA ALA A 406 36.07 15.88 -13.89
C ALA A 406 37.16 16.22 -12.84
N VAL A 407 37.13 17.46 -12.31
CA VAL A 407 38.04 17.92 -11.27
C VAL A 407 37.32 17.97 -9.92
N TRP A 408 37.75 17.15 -8.95
CA TRP A 408 37.19 17.11 -7.62
C TRP A 408 38.04 17.90 -6.61
N ALA A 409 37.46 18.96 -6.04
CA ALA A 409 38.14 19.82 -5.05
C ALA A 409 39.59 20.26 -5.52
N GLY A 410 39.71 20.61 -6.79
CA GLY A 410 41.01 21.00 -7.36
C GLY A 410 41.94 19.86 -7.72
N ASN A 411 41.53 18.61 -7.51
CA ASN A 411 42.35 17.43 -7.79
C ASN A 411 41.86 16.68 -9.07
N PRO A 412 42.54 16.76 -10.22
CA PRO A 412 42.15 16.12 -11.48
C PRO A 412 42.42 14.61 -11.53
N TRP A 413 43.20 14.04 -10.61
CA TRP A 413 43.62 12.65 -10.55
C TRP A 413 42.63 11.78 -9.85
N LEU A 414 41.75 12.33 -8.85
CA LEU A 414 40.97 11.56 -7.90
C LEU A 414 39.86 10.75 -8.62
N MET A 415 39.08 11.39 -9.48
CA MET A 415 38.00 10.76 -10.22
C MET A 415 38.49 9.67 -11.17
N PRO A 416 39.50 9.90 -12.06
CA PRO A 416 40.02 8.85 -12.93
C PRO A 416 40.66 7.68 -12.18
N ALA A 417 41.42 7.93 -11.11
CA ALA A 417 42.08 6.88 -10.35
C ALA A 417 41.09 5.96 -9.64
N LEU A 418 40.08 6.54 -8.95
CA LEU A 418 39.07 5.75 -8.27
C LEU A 418 38.10 5.06 -9.23
N ALA A 419 37.75 5.68 -10.36
CA ALA A 419 36.94 5.04 -11.38
C ALA A 419 37.67 3.86 -12.03
N THR A 420 38.98 3.99 -12.29
CA THR A 420 39.82 2.89 -12.78
C THR A 420 39.89 1.76 -11.74
N LEU A 421 40.03 2.08 -10.46
CA LEU A 421 40.00 1.09 -9.38
C LEU A 421 38.65 0.36 -9.33
N GLY A 422 37.53 1.05 -9.43
CA GLY A 422 36.20 0.45 -9.53
C GLY A 422 36.05 -0.47 -10.75
N ALA A 423 36.53 -0.02 -11.91
CA ALA A 423 36.54 -0.81 -13.15
C ALA A 423 37.40 -2.08 -13.01
N LEU A 424 38.55 -1.98 -12.35
CA LEU A 424 39.48 -3.11 -12.10
C LEU A 424 38.79 -4.20 -11.25
N PHE A 425 38.15 -3.83 -10.14
CA PHE A 425 37.36 -4.77 -9.35
C PHE A 425 36.15 -5.31 -10.13
N SER A 426 35.56 -4.49 -11.02
CA SER A 426 34.49 -4.93 -11.91
C SER A 426 34.91 -6.05 -12.84
N VAL A 427 36.11 -5.96 -13.41
CA VAL A 427 36.71 -7.05 -14.20
C VAL A 427 36.93 -8.28 -13.33
N ALA A 428 37.50 -8.12 -12.15
CA ALA A 428 37.84 -9.22 -11.26
C ALA A 428 36.60 -10.05 -10.87
N TYR A 429 35.50 -9.43 -10.44
CA TYR A 429 34.30 -10.19 -10.10
C TYR A 429 33.58 -10.77 -11.32
N SER A 430 33.65 -10.14 -12.49
CA SER A 430 33.06 -10.64 -13.72
C SER A 430 33.81 -11.90 -14.19
N PHE A 431 35.15 -11.87 -14.15
CA PHE A 431 35.97 -13.04 -14.45
C PHE A 431 35.80 -14.13 -13.39
N ARG A 432 35.61 -13.78 -12.10
CA ARG A 432 35.30 -14.76 -11.05
C ARG A 432 33.98 -15.49 -11.36
N TYR A 433 32.94 -14.78 -11.85
CA TYR A 433 31.67 -15.39 -12.25
C TYR A 433 31.88 -16.46 -13.34
N ILE A 434 32.75 -16.21 -14.34
CA ILE A 434 33.05 -17.19 -15.41
C ILE A 434 33.92 -18.30 -14.87
N TRP A 435 35.04 -17.94 -14.20
CA TRP A 435 36.12 -18.90 -13.89
C TRP A 435 35.71 -19.89 -12.80
N HIS A 436 35.17 -19.42 -11.70
CA HIS A 436 34.82 -20.29 -10.58
C HIS A 436 33.50 -21.05 -10.77
N VAL A 437 32.62 -20.64 -11.66
CA VAL A 437 31.36 -21.34 -11.90
C VAL A 437 31.45 -22.32 -13.05
N PHE A 438 32.04 -21.92 -14.17
CA PHE A 438 31.98 -22.71 -15.40
C PHE A 438 33.30 -23.41 -15.73
N MET A 439 34.44 -22.91 -15.27
CA MET A 439 35.75 -23.48 -15.55
C MET A 439 36.18 -24.46 -14.45
N GLY A 440 37.31 -25.12 -14.66
CA GLY A 440 37.84 -26.13 -13.74
C GLY A 440 37.28 -27.53 -13.96
N PRO A 441 37.60 -28.47 -13.06
CA PRO A 441 37.08 -29.84 -13.11
C PRO A 441 35.60 -29.89 -12.74
N VAL A 442 34.90 -30.86 -13.33
CA VAL A 442 33.52 -31.19 -12.94
C VAL A 442 33.55 -31.74 -11.52
N ARG A 443 32.63 -31.29 -10.67
CA ARG A 443 32.48 -31.75 -9.30
C ARG A 443 31.47 -32.89 -9.23
N ASP A 444 31.61 -33.73 -8.22
CA ASP A 444 30.74 -34.90 -8.01
C ASP A 444 29.67 -34.64 -6.92
N ASP A 445 29.72 -33.48 -6.23
CA ASP A 445 28.90 -33.15 -5.05
C ASP A 445 27.77 -32.15 -5.34
N TYR A 446 27.31 -32.04 -6.58
CA TYR A 446 26.14 -31.20 -6.89
C TYR A 446 24.85 -31.76 -6.26
N PRO A 447 24.03 -30.90 -5.62
CA PRO A 447 22.73 -31.32 -5.06
C PRO A 447 21.76 -31.92 -6.10
N LYS A 448 21.87 -31.47 -7.37
CA LYS A 448 21.14 -32.00 -8.53
C LYS A 448 22.11 -32.21 -9.69
N PRO A 449 21.90 -33.21 -10.57
CA PRO A 449 22.75 -33.42 -11.76
C PRO A 449 22.55 -32.24 -12.73
N PRO A 450 23.59 -31.44 -12.99
CA PRO A 450 23.50 -30.29 -13.86
C PRO A 450 23.29 -30.64 -15.33
N HIS A 451 22.39 -29.93 -16.01
CA HIS A 451 22.18 -30.00 -17.47
C HIS A 451 21.64 -28.64 -17.97
N ASP A 452 21.75 -28.40 -19.29
CA ASP A 452 21.08 -27.22 -19.88
C ASP A 452 19.55 -27.39 -19.82
N PRO A 453 18.80 -26.36 -19.42
CA PRO A 453 17.35 -26.43 -19.40
C PRO A 453 16.74 -26.40 -20.80
N GLY A 454 15.43 -26.59 -20.91
CA GLY A 454 14.67 -26.45 -22.15
C GLY A 454 14.68 -25.02 -22.73
N PHE A 455 14.41 -24.92 -24.04
CA PHE A 455 14.45 -23.66 -24.82
C PHE A 455 13.77 -22.49 -24.13
N GLY A 456 12.60 -22.69 -23.52
CA GLY A 456 11.83 -21.60 -22.89
C GLY A 456 12.56 -20.88 -21.75
N MET A 457 13.56 -21.51 -21.12
CA MET A 457 14.29 -20.93 -20.01
C MET A 457 15.54 -20.17 -20.43
N TRP A 458 16.23 -20.61 -21.50
CA TRP A 458 17.42 -19.92 -21.98
C TRP A 458 17.18 -18.96 -23.16
N ALA A 459 16.00 -18.98 -23.80
CA ALA A 459 15.68 -18.11 -24.95
C ALA A 459 15.76 -16.63 -24.60
N GLY A 460 15.22 -16.21 -23.44
CA GLY A 460 15.29 -14.82 -22.98
C GLY A 460 16.72 -14.33 -22.80
N PRO A 461 17.55 -14.98 -21.96
CA PRO A 461 18.94 -14.59 -21.80
C PRO A 461 19.77 -14.69 -23.09
N ALA A 462 19.50 -15.65 -24.01
CA ALA A 462 20.15 -15.73 -25.29
C ALA A 462 19.84 -14.53 -26.21
N LEU A 463 18.58 -14.08 -26.25
CA LEU A 463 18.19 -12.90 -27.01
C LEU A 463 18.94 -11.65 -26.49
N LEU A 464 19.02 -11.49 -25.16
CA LEU A 464 19.75 -10.38 -24.56
C LEU A 464 21.27 -10.45 -24.82
N ALA A 465 21.86 -11.64 -24.81
CA ALA A 465 23.27 -11.87 -25.20
C ALA A 465 23.49 -11.51 -26.66
N ALA A 466 22.56 -11.84 -27.55
CA ALA A 466 22.66 -11.46 -28.97
C ALA A 466 22.59 -9.94 -29.14
N ILE A 467 21.74 -9.22 -28.37
CA ILE A 467 21.69 -7.75 -28.36
C ILE A 467 23.01 -7.16 -27.84
N VAL A 468 23.63 -7.76 -26.82
CA VAL A 468 24.95 -7.35 -26.30
C VAL A 468 26.01 -7.41 -27.38
N VAL A 469 26.06 -8.51 -28.16
CA VAL A 469 26.99 -8.66 -29.27
C VAL A 469 26.68 -7.69 -30.42
N LEU A 470 25.41 -7.60 -30.80
CA LEU A 470 24.96 -6.73 -31.89
C LEU A 470 25.36 -5.25 -31.66
N ILE A 471 25.01 -4.71 -30.46
CA ILE A 471 25.36 -3.32 -30.11
C ILE A 471 26.89 -3.18 -29.95
N GLY A 472 27.61 -4.20 -29.51
CA GLY A 472 29.04 -4.16 -29.36
C GLY A 472 29.79 -4.09 -30.69
N VAL A 473 29.34 -4.86 -31.69
CA VAL A 473 29.95 -4.91 -33.03
C VAL A 473 29.44 -3.80 -33.93
N MET A 474 28.18 -3.39 -33.78
CA MET A 474 27.51 -2.39 -34.60
C MET A 474 26.91 -1.27 -33.72
N PRO A 475 27.74 -0.51 -33.00
CA PRO A 475 27.27 0.51 -32.04
C PRO A 475 26.45 1.64 -32.68
N TRP A 476 26.74 1.96 -33.97
CA TRP A 476 26.01 2.99 -34.71
C TRP A 476 24.51 2.72 -34.86
N LEU A 477 24.06 1.47 -34.73
CA LEU A 477 22.63 1.15 -34.75
C LEU A 477 21.89 1.75 -33.55
N ALA A 478 22.59 1.97 -32.44
CA ALA A 478 22.01 2.57 -31.24
C ALA A 478 22.07 4.10 -31.23
N GLU A 479 22.86 4.75 -32.10
CA GLU A 479 23.09 6.21 -32.07
C GLU A 479 21.79 7.02 -32.17
N PRO A 480 20.86 6.78 -33.14
CA PRO A 480 19.66 7.59 -33.23
C PRO A 480 18.78 7.51 -31.98
N PHE A 481 18.69 6.32 -31.40
CA PHE A 481 17.92 6.08 -30.19
C PHE A 481 18.59 6.74 -28.97
N VAL A 482 19.91 6.56 -28.81
CA VAL A 482 20.66 7.19 -27.72
C VAL A 482 20.62 8.73 -27.82
N ALA A 483 20.68 9.27 -29.05
CA ALA A 483 20.56 10.71 -29.28
C ALA A 483 19.21 11.27 -28.84
N ALA A 484 18.11 10.61 -29.23
CA ALA A 484 16.76 11.02 -28.83
C ALA A 484 16.57 10.97 -27.30
N VAL A 485 17.10 9.93 -26.64
CA VAL A 485 17.02 9.80 -25.17
C VAL A 485 17.89 10.87 -24.49
N ALA A 486 19.12 11.07 -24.95
CA ALA A 486 20.03 12.07 -24.39
C ALA A 486 19.49 13.49 -24.57
N ALA A 487 18.83 13.78 -25.69
CA ALA A 487 18.15 15.06 -25.90
C ALA A 487 17.05 15.31 -24.87
N SER A 488 16.28 14.29 -24.51
CA SER A 488 15.27 14.37 -23.43
C SER A 488 15.88 14.60 -22.04
N VAL A 489 17.10 14.09 -21.80
CA VAL A 489 17.81 14.30 -20.51
C VAL A 489 18.44 15.67 -20.43
N THR A 490 19.10 16.12 -21.50
CA THR A 490 19.89 17.36 -21.48
C THR A 490 19.12 18.61 -21.89
N ALA A 491 17.89 18.42 -22.42
CA ALA A 491 17.10 19.49 -23.08
C ALA A 491 17.89 20.17 -24.22
N ALA A 492 18.87 19.47 -24.80
CA ALA A 492 19.72 19.92 -25.90
C ALA A 492 19.82 18.78 -26.95
N ALA A 493 20.47 19.03 -28.05
CA ALA A 493 20.76 18.04 -29.09
C ALA A 493 22.25 17.63 -29.05
N PRO A 494 22.68 16.78 -28.10
CA PRO A 494 24.07 16.39 -27.98
C PRO A 494 24.54 15.56 -29.18
N GLU A 495 25.80 15.78 -29.60
CA GLU A 495 26.40 14.92 -30.58
C GLU A 495 26.69 13.51 -30.02
N VAL A 496 26.20 12.49 -30.69
CA VAL A 496 26.37 11.12 -30.27
C VAL A 496 27.21 10.37 -31.31
N HIS A 497 28.37 9.89 -30.90
CA HIS A 497 29.25 9.08 -31.71
C HIS A 497 29.68 7.84 -30.97
N LEU A 498 29.05 6.70 -31.28
CA LEU A 498 29.34 5.41 -30.66
C LEU A 498 30.28 4.61 -31.58
N LYS A 499 31.54 4.53 -31.20
CA LYS A 499 32.56 3.78 -31.95
C LYS A 499 33.21 2.72 -31.06
N LEU A 500 33.60 1.61 -31.67
CA LEU A 500 34.36 0.58 -30.97
C LEU A 500 35.80 0.99 -30.68
N TRP A 501 36.35 1.90 -31.51
CA TRP A 501 37.72 2.38 -31.41
C TRP A 501 37.77 3.91 -31.43
N HIS A 502 38.30 4.51 -30.35
CA HIS A 502 38.45 5.96 -30.18
C HIS A 502 39.90 6.43 -30.27
N GLY A 503 40.80 5.59 -30.82
CA GLY A 503 42.22 5.87 -30.85
C GLY A 503 42.97 5.53 -29.56
N VAL A 504 44.28 5.79 -29.56
CA VAL A 504 45.13 5.58 -28.37
C VAL A 504 45.02 6.83 -27.47
N ASN A 505 44.32 6.67 -26.36
CA ASN A 505 44.02 7.75 -25.40
C ASN A 505 44.16 7.26 -23.94
N ALA A 506 44.08 8.19 -22.99
CA ALA A 506 44.17 7.87 -21.55
C ALA A 506 43.12 6.83 -21.11
N ALA A 507 41.89 6.89 -21.64
CA ALA A 507 40.83 5.98 -21.30
C ALA A 507 41.13 4.52 -21.73
N LEU A 508 41.78 4.36 -22.89
CA LEU A 508 42.24 3.06 -23.36
C LEU A 508 43.27 2.45 -22.39
N PHE A 509 44.28 3.25 -21.97
CA PHE A 509 45.26 2.78 -20.99
C PHE A 509 44.61 2.42 -19.64
N MET A 510 43.65 3.22 -19.18
CA MET A 510 42.90 2.90 -17.97
C MET A 510 42.07 1.63 -18.13
N SER A 511 41.45 1.40 -19.31
CA SER A 511 40.71 0.18 -19.62
C SER A 511 41.63 -1.07 -19.65
N VAL A 512 42.78 -0.96 -20.28
CA VAL A 512 43.81 -2.04 -20.30
C VAL A 512 44.33 -2.33 -18.89
N ALA A 513 44.63 -1.30 -18.12
CA ALA A 513 45.03 -1.43 -16.71
C ALA A 513 43.93 -2.09 -15.86
N ALA A 514 42.65 -1.74 -16.08
CA ALA A 514 41.53 -2.39 -15.41
C ALA A 514 41.40 -3.88 -15.77
N ILE A 515 41.54 -4.23 -17.04
CA ILE A 515 41.47 -5.64 -17.50
C ILE A 515 42.62 -6.48 -16.94
N LEU A 516 43.84 -6.01 -17.10
CA LEU A 516 45.02 -6.72 -16.62
C LEU A 516 45.08 -6.78 -15.09
N GLY A 517 44.80 -5.66 -14.42
CA GLY A 517 44.72 -5.60 -12.95
C GLY A 517 43.61 -6.46 -12.37
N GLY A 518 42.44 -6.47 -13.02
CA GLY A 518 41.33 -7.33 -12.61
C GLY A 518 41.64 -8.84 -12.76
N ALA A 519 42.31 -9.24 -13.83
CA ALA A 519 42.79 -10.60 -14.00
C ALA A 519 43.84 -10.97 -12.91
N ALA A 520 44.75 -10.05 -12.60
CA ALA A 520 45.73 -10.25 -11.54
C ALA A 520 45.06 -10.35 -10.15
N LEU A 521 44.06 -9.53 -9.85
CA LEU A 521 43.28 -9.63 -8.59
C LEU A 521 42.57 -11.00 -8.48
N LEU A 522 42.01 -11.52 -9.57
CA LEU A 522 41.40 -12.83 -9.56
C LEU A 522 42.45 -13.93 -9.29
N ALA A 523 43.61 -13.86 -9.90
CA ALA A 523 44.71 -14.79 -9.63
C ALA A 523 45.17 -14.77 -8.17
N MET A 524 45.09 -13.61 -7.51
CA MET A 524 45.43 -13.42 -6.11
C MET A 524 44.24 -13.60 -5.13
N HIS A 525 43.06 -14.01 -5.66
CA HIS A 525 41.79 -14.03 -4.90
C HIS A 525 41.92 -14.77 -3.57
N GLY A 526 42.57 -15.94 -3.50
CA GLY A 526 42.67 -16.71 -2.24
C GLY A 526 43.40 -15.97 -1.11
N GLY A 527 44.48 -15.25 -1.44
CA GLY A 527 45.20 -14.42 -0.46
C GLY A 527 44.42 -13.21 -0.03
N LEU A 528 43.73 -12.56 -0.98
CA LEU A 528 42.87 -11.41 -0.71
C LEU A 528 41.64 -11.78 0.12
N GLU A 529 41.05 -12.96 -0.11
CA GLU A 529 39.94 -13.46 0.69
C GLU A 529 40.33 -13.64 2.16
N ALA A 530 41.54 -14.15 2.44
CA ALA A 530 42.04 -14.27 3.81
C ALA A 530 42.18 -12.91 4.52
N VAL A 531 42.60 -11.87 3.81
CA VAL A 531 42.65 -10.49 4.31
C VAL A 531 41.23 -9.95 4.56
N TRP A 532 40.33 -10.15 3.61
CA TRP A 532 38.92 -9.74 3.72
C TRP A 532 38.21 -10.35 4.93
N GLN A 533 38.41 -11.64 5.16
CA GLN A 533 37.83 -12.34 6.30
C GLN A 533 38.34 -11.80 7.65
N ARG A 534 39.60 -11.34 7.73
CA ARG A 534 40.14 -10.66 8.93
C ARG A 534 39.54 -9.29 9.16
N ALA A 535 39.21 -8.55 8.12
CA ALA A 535 38.59 -7.23 8.22
C ALA A 535 37.14 -7.27 8.74
N GLY A 536 36.50 -8.43 8.68
CA GLY A 536 35.12 -8.65 9.12
C GLY A 536 34.05 -8.13 8.14
N PRO A 537 32.78 -8.51 8.35
CA PRO A 537 31.70 -8.15 7.43
C PRO A 537 31.40 -6.65 7.47
N PRO A 538 30.92 -6.06 6.34
CA PRO A 538 30.52 -4.65 6.27
C PRO A 538 29.53 -4.24 7.35
N ALA A 539 29.72 -3.05 7.95
CA ALA A 539 28.94 -2.59 9.10
C ALA A 539 27.52 -2.11 8.77
N ALA A 540 27.19 -1.86 7.49
CA ALA A 540 25.95 -1.19 7.09
C ALA A 540 24.66 -1.90 7.61
N LYS A 541 24.59 -3.23 7.52
CA LYS A 541 23.45 -3.98 8.08
C LYS A 541 23.38 -3.84 9.60
N ARG A 542 24.51 -3.94 10.31
CA ARG A 542 24.55 -3.81 11.77
C ARG A 542 24.11 -2.43 12.23
N ILE A 543 24.49 -1.38 11.51
CA ILE A 543 24.04 -0.01 11.76
C ILE A 543 22.53 0.10 11.57
N PHE A 544 21.99 -0.43 10.48
CA PHE A 544 20.56 -0.45 10.23
C PHE A 544 19.79 -1.21 11.32
N ASP A 545 20.22 -2.43 11.65
CA ASP A 545 19.59 -3.25 12.69
C ASP A 545 19.65 -2.56 14.07
N ALA A 546 20.73 -1.87 14.38
CA ALA A 546 20.86 -1.08 15.62
C ALA A 546 19.92 0.13 15.64
N LEU A 547 19.79 0.86 14.52
CA LEU A 547 18.86 1.99 14.40
C LEU A 547 17.40 1.53 14.52
N VAL A 548 17.00 0.49 13.77
CA VAL A 548 15.65 -0.06 13.85
C VAL A 548 15.38 -0.65 15.23
N GLY A 549 16.35 -1.36 15.81
CA GLY A 549 16.25 -1.89 17.17
C GLY A 549 16.12 -0.78 18.22
N GLY A 550 16.90 0.28 18.09
CA GLY A 550 16.81 1.46 18.95
C GLY A 550 15.46 2.17 18.83
N LEU A 551 14.99 2.40 17.61
CA LEU A 551 13.67 2.98 17.35
C LEU A 551 12.54 2.10 17.91
N THR A 552 12.61 0.79 17.68
CA THR A 552 11.62 -0.17 18.21
C THR A 552 11.64 -0.19 19.74
N ALA A 553 12.82 -0.19 20.37
CA ALA A 553 12.95 -0.15 21.83
C ALA A 553 12.45 1.17 22.41
N GLY A 554 12.74 2.29 21.75
CA GLY A 554 12.24 3.62 22.13
C GLY A 554 10.72 3.69 22.00
N SER A 555 10.18 3.26 20.86
CA SER A 555 8.72 3.20 20.62
C SER A 555 8.02 2.28 21.61
N ARG A 556 8.60 1.10 21.91
CA ARG A 556 8.07 0.19 22.93
C ARG A 556 8.04 0.84 24.31
N ARG A 557 9.14 1.49 24.74
CA ARG A 557 9.18 2.20 26.04
C ARG A 557 8.14 3.30 26.12
N LEU A 558 7.96 4.06 25.04
CA LEU A 558 6.94 5.09 24.95
C LEU A 558 5.54 4.47 25.00
N THR A 559 5.30 3.43 24.20
CA THR A 559 4.01 2.73 24.17
C THR A 559 3.69 2.08 25.50
N ASP A 560 4.64 1.33 26.09
CA ASP A 560 4.45 0.68 27.39
C ASP A 560 4.23 1.72 28.52
N GLY A 561 4.83 2.91 28.39
CA GLY A 561 4.61 4.02 29.31
C GLY A 561 3.22 4.67 29.18
N LEU A 562 2.69 4.75 27.97
CA LEU A 562 1.38 5.34 27.66
C LEU A 562 0.26 4.31 27.67
N HIS A 563 0.54 3.07 27.27
CA HIS A 563 -0.40 1.98 27.05
C HIS A 563 -0.27 0.91 28.13
N ASP A 564 -1.08 1.05 29.17
CA ASP A 564 -1.19 0.07 30.28
C ASP A 564 -2.44 -0.80 30.19
N ALA A 565 -3.10 -0.85 29.03
CA ALA A 565 -4.40 -1.50 28.77
C ALA A 565 -5.56 -0.96 29.65
N SER A 566 -5.39 0.21 30.28
CA SER A 566 -6.42 0.84 31.09
C SER A 566 -7.30 1.77 30.26
N ALA A 567 -8.53 1.34 29.94
CA ALA A 567 -9.51 2.15 29.20
C ALA A 567 -9.78 3.50 29.91
N THR A 568 -9.77 3.51 31.24
CA THR A 568 -9.96 4.74 32.02
C THR A 568 -8.81 5.73 31.88
N ARG A 569 -7.56 5.23 31.71
CA ARG A 569 -6.41 6.09 31.45
C ARG A 569 -6.50 6.73 30.07
N TYR A 570 -6.89 5.97 29.05
CA TYR A 570 -7.07 6.49 27.69
C TYR A 570 -8.18 7.52 27.63
N ALA A 571 -9.33 7.25 28.27
CA ALA A 571 -10.41 8.20 28.39
C ALA A 571 -9.98 9.49 29.12
N ALA A 572 -9.17 9.38 30.17
CA ALA A 572 -8.62 10.53 30.88
C ALA A 572 -7.68 11.38 30.01
N ILE A 573 -6.76 10.73 29.24
CA ILE A 573 -5.85 11.41 28.32
C ILE A 573 -6.64 12.10 27.21
N LEU A 574 -7.64 11.43 26.62
CA LEU A 574 -8.51 11.99 25.60
C LEU A 574 -9.26 13.22 26.14
N ALA A 575 -9.87 13.10 27.32
CA ALA A 575 -10.59 14.19 27.96
C ALA A 575 -9.68 15.40 28.24
N ILE A 576 -8.48 15.16 28.79
CA ILE A 576 -7.51 16.24 29.05
C ILE A 576 -7.11 16.93 27.74
N ALA A 577 -6.80 16.15 26.68
CA ALA A 577 -6.41 16.70 25.39
C ALA A 577 -7.53 17.53 24.75
N THR A 578 -8.78 17.01 24.77
CA THR A 578 -9.95 17.70 24.19
C THR A 578 -10.29 18.96 24.95
N VAL A 579 -10.37 18.88 26.29
CA VAL A 579 -10.68 20.05 27.13
C VAL A 579 -9.55 21.09 27.07
N GLY A 580 -8.29 20.62 27.06
CA GLY A 580 -7.13 21.50 26.92
C GLY A 580 -7.08 22.23 25.58
N ALA A 581 -7.30 21.51 24.47
CA ALA A 581 -7.37 22.11 23.14
C ALA A 581 -8.54 23.10 23.04
N GLY A 582 -9.72 22.74 23.57
CA GLY A 582 -10.88 23.62 23.65
C GLY A 582 -10.61 24.89 24.49
N ALA A 583 -9.94 24.74 25.64
CA ALA A 583 -9.57 25.88 26.50
C ALA A 583 -8.57 26.83 25.81
N ILE A 584 -7.57 26.26 25.07
CA ILE A 584 -6.62 27.06 24.27
C ILE A 584 -7.38 27.82 23.19
N ALA A 585 -8.22 27.14 22.41
CA ALA A 585 -9.00 27.77 21.35
C ALA A 585 -9.93 28.87 21.91
N TRP A 586 -10.53 28.63 23.10
CA TRP A 586 -11.39 29.61 23.78
C TRP A 586 -10.63 30.86 24.23
N THR A 587 -9.41 30.71 24.73
CA THR A 587 -8.59 31.83 25.25
C THR A 587 -7.87 32.61 24.16
N THR A 588 -7.59 31.97 23.00
CA THR A 588 -6.90 32.60 21.86
C THR A 588 -7.85 33.12 20.78
N GLY A 589 -9.09 32.65 20.78
CA GLY A 589 -10.12 33.06 19.83
C GLY A 589 -10.83 34.37 20.25
N GLU A 590 -11.26 35.14 19.24
CA GLU A 590 -12.14 36.31 19.46
C GLU A 590 -13.58 35.83 19.62
N MET A 591 -14.18 36.13 20.78
CA MET A 591 -15.57 35.80 21.06
C MET A 591 -16.44 37.04 21.05
N GLY A 592 -17.44 37.05 20.16
CA GLY A 592 -18.47 38.08 20.18
C GLY A 592 -19.33 38.07 21.47
N MET A 593 -19.95 39.22 21.78
CA MET A 593 -20.89 39.30 22.90
C MET A 593 -22.16 38.47 22.61
N PRO A 594 -22.90 38.00 23.65
CA PRO A 594 -24.22 37.39 23.46
C PRO A 594 -25.16 38.29 22.71
N THR A 595 -25.82 37.78 21.68
CA THR A 595 -26.77 38.52 20.82
C THR A 595 -28.21 38.04 20.98
N ARG A 596 -28.40 36.86 21.56
CA ARG A 596 -29.74 36.26 21.76
C ARG A 596 -30.04 36.04 23.24
N GLU A 597 -31.30 36.26 23.62
CA GLU A 597 -31.78 35.87 24.93
C GLU A 597 -32.21 34.40 24.93
N PRO A 598 -31.88 33.64 26.00
CA PRO A 598 -32.33 32.25 26.13
C PRO A 598 -33.86 32.19 26.23
N LEU A 599 -34.47 31.21 25.58
CA LEU A 599 -35.89 30.97 25.69
C LEU A 599 -36.28 30.54 27.13
N PRO A 600 -37.50 30.92 27.62
CA PRO A 600 -37.94 30.51 28.95
C PRO A 600 -38.10 28.99 29.05
N ILE A 601 -37.64 28.44 30.17
CA ILE A 601 -37.74 27.00 30.43
C ILE A 601 -39.18 26.63 30.78
N THR A 602 -39.81 25.78 29.98
CA THR A 602 -41.15 25.25 30.22
C THR A 602 -41.10 24.04 31.16
N THR A 603 -42.27 23.67 31.75
CA THR A 603 -42.34 22.60 32.75
C THR A 603 -41.89 21.23 32.20
N LEU A 604 -42.24 20.89 30.97
CA LEU A 604 -41.94 19.54 30.39
C LEU A 604 -40.44 19.27 30.19
N PRO A 605 -39.65 20.17 29.56
CA PRO A 605 -38.20 20.05 29.54
C PRO A 605 -37.56 20.01 30.92
N MET A 606 -38.10 20.75 31.90
CA MET A 606 -37.57 20.75 33.26
C MET A 606 -37.76 19.38 33.94
N ILE A 607 -38.88 18.69 33.72
CA ILE A 607 -39.09 17.33 34.20
C ILE A 607 -38.08 16.38 33.54
N GLY A 608 -37.94 16.44 32.22
CA GLY A 608 -36.96 15.64 31.48
C GLY A 608 -35.53 15.86 31.99
N TRP A 609 -35.15 17.12 32.26
CA TRP A 609 -33.83 17.46 32.80
C TRP A 609 -33.62 16.91 34.23
N VAL A 610 -34.61 17.00 35.10
CA VAL A 610 -34.56 16.45 36.48
C VAL A 610 -34.43 14.94 36.43
N LEU A 611 -35.15 14.25 35.53
CA LEU A 611 -35.06 12.83 35.36
C LEU A 611 -33.67 12.40 34.84
N LEU A 612 -33.13 13.15 33.87
CA LEU A 612 -31.81 12.92 33.31
C LEU A 612 -30.71 13.06 34.36
N VAL A 613 -30.70 14.16 35.09
CA VAL A 613 -29.76 14.43 36.17
C VAL A 613 -29.90 13.40 37.30
N GLY A 614 -31.16 13.08 37.69
CA GLY A 614 -31.43 12.07 38.70
C GLY A 614 -30.94 10.67 38.32
N ALA A 615 -31.20 10.23 37.07
CA ALA A 615 -30.72 8.96 36.55
C ALA A 615 -29.17 8.93 36.47
N THR A 616 -28.54 10.00 35.98
CA THR A 616 -27.08 10.12 35.90
C THR A 616 -26.42 10.10 37.28
N ALA A 617 -26.97 10.88 38.25
CA ALA A 617 -26.46 10.89 39.63
C ALA A 617 -26.58 9.51 40.30
N THR A 618 -27.70 8.82 40.06
CA THR A 618 -27.92 7.45 40.56
C THR A 618 -26.94 6.46 39.91
N LEU A 619 -26.72 6.60 38.60
CA LEU A 619 -25.73 5.82 37.89
C LEU A 619 -24.33 5.99 38.51
N VAL A 620 -23.90 7.21 38.76
CA VAL A 620 -22.60 7.52 39.40
C VAL A 620 -22.52 6.92 40.79
N ALA A 621 -23.57 7.01 41.59
CA ALA A 621 -23.63 6.46 42.96
C ALA A 621 -23.56 4.92 42.96
N PHE A 622 -24.26 4.25 42.05
CA PHE A 622 -24.43 2.81 42.01
C PHE A 622 -23.65 2.10 40.86
N HIS A 623 -22.71 2.78 40.19
CA HIS A 623 -21.95 2.28 39.04
C HIS A 623 -21.25 0.94 39.29
N ARG A 624 -21.03 0.57 40.56
CA ARG A 624 -20.39 -0.70 40.93
C ARG A 624 -21.29 -1.92 40.66
N ASN A 625 -22.60 -1.78 40.71
CA ASN A 625 -23.53 -2.82 40.30
C ASN A 625 -23.74 -2.71 38.77
N ARG A 626 -23.12 -3.59 38.02
CA ARG A 626 -23.08 -3.51 36.54
C ARG A 626 -24.46 -3.65 35.89
N LEU A 627 -25.31 -4.53 36.42
CA LEU A 627 -26.67 -4.68 35.89
C LEU A 627 -27.50 -3.41 36.14
N LEU A 628 -27.45 -2.86 37.36
CA LEU A 628 -28.16 -1.64 37.68
C LEU A 628 -27.61 -0.45 36.87
N ALA A 629 -26.29 -0.38 36.70
CA ALA A 629 -25.66 0.64 35.85
C ALA A 629 -26.14 0.55 34.39
N LEU A 630 -26.27 -0.65 33.83
CA LEU A 630 -26.79 -0.86 32.49
C LEU A 630 -28.25 -0.40 32.34
N VAL A 631 -29.10 -0.73 33.31
CA VAL A 631 -30.50 -0.27 33.32
C VAL A 631 -30.58 1.27 33.40
N LEU A 632 -29.74 1.88 34.23
CA LEU A 632 -29.70 3.34 34.37
C LEU A 632 -29.19 4.04 33.11
N ILE A 633 -28.22 3.45 32.39
CA ILE A 633 -27.78 3.94 31.07
C ILE A 633 -28.95 3.91 30.08
N GLY A 634 -29.74 2.82 30.07
CA GLY A 634 -30.93 2.74 29.23
C GLY A 634 -31.99 3.80 29.59
N VAL A 635 -32.16 4.12 30.88
CA VAL A 635 -33.05 5.25 31.29
C VAL A 635 -32.53 6.58 30.75
N VAL A 636 -31.22 6.83 30.85
CA VAL A 636 -30.59 8.05 30.28
C VAL A 636 -30.84 8.15 28.79
N GLY A 637 -30.58 7.06 28.03
CA GLY A 637 -30.79 6.99 26.57
C GLY A 637 -32.25 7.21 26.18
N LEU A 638 -33.18 6.62 26.92
CA LEU A 638 -34.63 6.84 26.70
C LEU A 638 -35.05 8.30 26.93
N VAL A 639 -34.57 8.95 28.01
CA VAL A 639 -34.86 10.37 28.27
C VAL A 639 -34.30 11.24 27.15
N VAL A 640 -33.11 10.95 26.64
CA VAL A 640 -32.54 11.66 25.50
C VAL A 640 -33.39 11.45 24.23
N SER A 641 -33.87 10.26 23.96
CA SER A 641 -34.76 9.98 22.81
C SER A 641 -36.06 10.78 22.91
N VAL A 642 -36.66 10.87 24.10
CA VAL A 642 -37.88 11.68 24.35
C VAL A 642 -37.61 13.19 24.15
N GLN A 643 -36.41 13.66 24.53
CA GLN A 643 -35.99 15.05 24.27
C GLN A 643 -35.87 15.33 22.77
N PHE A 644 -35.35 14.41 21.97
CA PHE A 644 -35.31 14.55 20.51
C PHE A 644 -36.71 14.67 19.91
N VAL A 645 -37.69 13.90 20.40
CA VAL A 645 -39.10 14.04 19.98
C VAL A 645 -39.62 15.43 20.34
N TYR A 646 -39.33 15.88 21.54
CA TYR A 646 -39.77 17.21 22.01
C TYR A 646 -39.20 18.34 21.16
N PHE A 647 -37.96 18.22 20.72
CA PHE A 647 -37.28 19.19 19.85
C PHE A 647 -37.58 19.01 18.36
N SER A 648 -38.61 18.24 18.00
CA SER A 648 -39.02 18.00 16.60
C SER A 648 -37.94 17.32 15.74
N ALA A 649 -37.16 16.42 16.34
CA ALA A 649 -36.13 15.64 15.66
C ALA A 649 -36.46 14.12 15.67
N PRO A 650 -37.53 13.68 14.98
CA PRO A 650 -38.04 12.31 15.08
C PRO A 650 -37.07 11.27 14.50
N ASP A 651 -36.28 11.57 13.45
CA ASP A 651 -35.25 10.68 12.90
C ASP A 651 -34.18 10.38 13.95
N LEU A 652 -33.70 11.40 14.67
CA LEU A 652 -32.72 11.24 15.74
C LEU A 652 -33.29 10.43 16.91
N ALA A 653 -34.57 10.67 17.25
CA ALA A 653 -35.24 9.91 18.31
C ALA A 653 -35.31 8.41 17.99
N MET A 654 -35.72 8.05 16.78
CA MET A 654 -35.83 6.67 16.33
C MET A 654 -34.43 6.01 16.25
N THR A 655 -33.43 6.73 15.75
CA THR A 655 -32.04 6.26 15.70
C THR A 655 -31.51 5.99 17.11
N GLN A 656 -31.64 6.98 18.04
CA GLN A 656 -31.18 6.87 19.42
C GLN A 656 -31.81 5.67 20.13
N LEU A 657 -33.13 5.52 19.99
CA LEU A 657 -33.87 4.41 20.61
C LEU A 657 -33.39 3.05 20.06
N SER A 658 -33.22 2.93 18.76
CA SER A 658 -32.78 1.69 18.11
C SER A 658 -31.33 1.32 18.49
N VAL A 659 -30.43 2.31 18.51
CA VAL A 659 -29.01 2.10 18.92
C VAL A 659 -28.95 1.70 20.39
N GLU A 660 -29.74 2.34 21.26
CA GLU A 660 -29.80 2.03 22.70
C GLU A 660 -30.23 0.58 22.93
N VAL A 661 -31.26 0.09 22.25
CA VAL A 661 -31.73 -1.29 22.39
C VAL A 661 -30.65 -2.26 21.94
N VAL A 662 -30.02 -2.04 20.78
CA VAL A 662 -28.92 -2.90 20.30
C VAL A 662 -27.76 -2.93 21.30
N THR A 663 -27.36 -1.76 21.79
CA THR A 663 -26.23 -1.61 22.73
C THR A 663 -26.52 -2.32 24.06
N ILE A 664 -27.72 -2.15 24.61
CA ILE A 664 -28.13 -2.82 25.87
C ILE A 664 -28.10 -4.33 25.68
N VAL A 665 -28.64 -4.85 24.58
CA VAL A 665 -28.64 -6.30 24.32
C VAL A 665 -27.23 -6.85 24.20
N LEU A 666 -26.34 -6.18 23.46
CA LEU A 666 -24.95 -6.62 23.34
C LEU A 666 -24.21 -6.55 24.68
N LEU A 667 -24.44 -5.52 25.50
CA LEU A 667 -23.86 -5.38 26.84
C LEU A 667 -24.40 -6.42 27.82
N LEU A 668 -25.69 -6.78 27.74
CA LEU A 668 -26.26 -7.88 28.54
C LEU A 668 -25.58 -9.22 28.24
N LEU A 669 -25.28 -9.51 26.95
CA LEU A 669 -24.51 -10.68 26.56
C LEU A 669 -23.09 -10.65 27.15
N ALA A 670 -22.43 -9.49 27.08
CA ALA A 670 -21.09 -9.30 27.64
C ALA A 670 -21.06 -9.45 29.17
N LEU A 671 -22.12 -9.01 29.87
CA LEU A 671 -22.24 -9.14 31.32
C LEU A 671 -22.23 -10.60 31.81
N ASN A 672 -22.58 -11.53 30.96
CA ASN A 672 -22.49 -12.96 31.30
C ASN A 672 -21.05 -13.40 31.68
N PHE A 673 -20.03 -12.78 31.08
CA PHE A 673 -18.63 -13.09 31.33
C PHE A 673 -17.97 -12.20 32.40
N LEU A 674 -18.67 -11.22 32.92
CA LEU A 674 -18.12 -10.23 33.84
C LEU A 674 -18.64 -10.42 35.27
N PRO A 675 -17.83 -10.13 36.31
CA PRO A 675 -18.30 -10.12 37.70
C PRO A 675 -19.46 -9.13 37.88
N GLN A 676 -20.40 -9.42 38.77
CA GLN A 676 -21.58 -8.55 39.02
C GLN A 676 -21.21 -7.16 39.53
N THR A 677 -20.11 -7.06 40.25
CA THR A 677 -19.66 -5.80 40.83
C THR A 677 -18.26 -5.40 40.33
N CYS A 678 -18.04 -4.09 40.18
CA CYS A 678 -16.73 -3.56 39.89
C CYS A 678 -15.85 -3.49 41.15
N PRO A 679 -14.50 -3.66 41.04
CA PRO A 679 -13.56 -3.43 42.13
C PRO A 679 -13.67 -2.02 42.71
N GLN A 680 -13.25 -1.85 43.98
CA GLN A 680 -13.17 -0.53 44.58
C GLN A 680 -12.00 0.27 44.00
N GLU A 681 -12.24 1.50 43.62
CA GLU A 681 -11.21 2.41 43.12
C GLU A 681 -10.61 3.22 44.27
N PRO A 682 -9.30 3.50 44.21
CA PRO A 682 -8.64 4.36 45.22
C PRO A 682 -9.15 5.80 45.13
N LEU A 683 -9.16 6.50 46.27
CA LEU A 683 -9.71 7.87 46.38
C LEU A 683 -9.05 8.86 45.39
N GLY A 684 -7.72 8.74 45.17
CA GLY A 684 -6.99 9.62 44.25
C GLY A 684 -7.49 9.47 42.80
N ARG A 685 -7.88 8.24 42.39
CA ARG A 685 -8.46 7.99 41.07
C ARG A 685 -9.86 8.57 40.93
N LYS A 686 -10.70 8.42 41.96
CA LYS A 686 -12.04 9.01 41.99
C LYS A 686 -12.00 10.53 41.91
N LEU A 687 -11.06 11.17 42.62
CA LEU A 687 -10.86 12.61 42.58
C LEU A 687 -10.42 13.08 41.21
N ARG A 688 -9.42 12.41 40.59
CA ARG A 688 -8.96 12.72 39.23
C ARG A 688 -10.10 12.60 38.22
N ASP A 689 -10.79 11.49 38.22
CA ASP A 689 -11.87 11.21 37.26
C ASP A 689 -13.06 12.15 37.49
N GLY A 690 -13.37 12.48 38.72
CA GLY A 690 -14.39 13.50 39.06
C GLY A 690 -14.03 14.92 38.60
N LEU A 691 -12.76 15.33 38.74
CA LEU A 691 -12.28 16.61 38.24
C LEU A 691 -12.32 16.69 36.73
N LEU A 692 -11.88 15.61 36.04
CA LEU A 692 -11.93 15.54 34.58
C LEU A 692 -13.34 15.53 34.04
N ALA A 693 -14.25 14.77 34.64
CA ALA A 693 -15.65 14.76 34.27
C ALA A 693 -16.33 16.13 34.51
N GLY A 694 -16.02 16.79 35.63
CA GLY A 694 -16.48 18.13 35.92
C GLY A 694 -15.96 19.18 34.91
N ALA A 695 -14.66 19.13 34.60
CA ALA A 695 -14.07 20.03 33.62
C ALA A 695 -14.67 19.81 32.21
N GLY A 696 -14.81 18.54 31.79
CA GLY A 696 -15.45 18.19 30.52
C GLY A 696 -16.91 18.64 30.44
N GLY A 697 -17.69 18.40 31.49
CA GLY A 697 -19.07 18.83 31.59
C GLY A 697 -19.22 20.36 31.51
N LEU A 698 -18.40 21.09 32.26
CA LEU A 698 -18.38 22.56 32.22
C LEU A 698 -17.93 23.09 30.84
N ALA A 699 -16.94 22.48 30.20
CA ALA A 699 -16.49 22.89 28.88
C ALA A 699 -17.60 22.69 27.82
N VAL A 700 -18.26 21.53 27.80
CA VAL A 700 -19.37 21.27 26.86
C VAL A 700 -20.58 22.14 27.14
N ALA A 701 -20.97 22.32 28.44
CA ALA A 701 -22.07 23.19 28.82
C ALA A 701 -21.78 24.66 28.46
N GLY A 702 -20.55 25.14 28.73
CA GLY A 702 -20.11 26.49 28.36
C GLY A 702 -20.12 26.72 26.85
N LEU A 703 -19.62 25.76 26.07
CA LEU A 703 -19.65 25.84 24.62
C LEU A 703 -21.07 25.83 24.07
N ALA A 704 -21.92 24.90 24.54
CA ALA A 704 -23.33 24.85 24.13
C ALA A 704 -24.05 26.14 24.44
N TYR A 705 -23.90 26.68 25.67
CA TYR A 705 -24.47 27.94 26.07
C TYR A 705 -23.99 29.11 25.19
N ALA A 706 -22.68 29.17 24.93
CA ALA A 706 -22.10 30.19 24.05
C ALA A 706 -22.66 30.14 22.63
N MET A 707 -22.89 28.97 22.09
CA MET A 707 -23.50 28.77 20.76
C MET A 707 -24.98 29.15 20.75
N MET A 708 -25.71 28.84 21.81
CA MET A 708 -27.17 29.13 21.90
C MET A 708 -27.47 30.62 22.05
N VAL A 709 -26.62 31.40 22.69
CA VAL A 709 -26.87 32.84 22.98
C VAL A 709 -26.23 33.78 21.93
N ARG A 710 -25.63 33.24 20.86
CA ARG A 710 -25.00 34.05 19.80
C ARG A 710 -25.59 33.72 18.43
N ASP A 711 -25.60 34.73 17.56
CA ASP A 711 -25.87 34.51 16.14
C ASP A 711 -24.66 33.85 15.46
N PHE A 712 -24.92 33.11 14.39
CA PHE A 712 -23.87 32.51 13.60
C PHE A 712 -23.03 33.59 12.90
N ALA A 713 -21.71 33.42 12.87
CA ALA A 713 -20.79 34.33 12.18
C ALA A 713 -21.03 34.36 10.66
N MET A 714 -21.55 33.25 10.10
CA MET A 714 -21.90 33.11 8.68
C MET A 714 -23.39 32.76 8.53
N PRO A 715 -24.04 33.13 7.40
CA PRO A 715 -25.42 32.74 7.16
C PRO A 715 -25.58 31.24 7.14
N SER A 716 -26.68 30.75 7.73
CA SER A 716 -26.96 29.30 7.74
C SER A 716 -27.26 28.78 6.34
N ILE A 717 -26.74 27.62 6.00
CA ILE A 717 -27.06 26.90 4.76
C ILE A 717 -28.38 26.11 4.85
N SER A 718 -29.08 26.17 5.97
CA SER A 718 -30.34 25.44 6.18
C SER A 718 -31.43 25.80 5.15
N ALA A 719 -31.49 27.07 4.75
CA ALA A 719 -32.44 27.53 3.72
C ALA A 719 -32.21 26.79 2.38
N PHE A 720 -30.96 26.62 1.97
CA PHE A 720 -30.62 25.86 0.75
C PHE A 720 -31.16 24.44 0.82
N HIS A 721 -30.95 23.73 1.92
CA HIS A 721 -31.42 22.35 2.08
C HIS A 721 -32.94 22.25 2.11
N LEU A 722 -33.60 23.18 2.79
CA LEU A 722 -35.07 23.25 2.83
C LEU A 722 -35.70 23.49 1.46
N GLU A 723 -35.13 24.37 0.65
CA GLU A 723 -35.64 24.69 -0.68
C GLU A 723 -35.33 23.65 -1.74
N ASN A 724 -34.19 22.95 -1.61
CA ASN A 724 -33.69 22.03 -2.66
C ASN A 724 -33.88 20.55 -2.33
N SER A 725 -34.26 20.18 -1.11
CA SER A 725 -34.46 18.79 -0.70
C SER A 725 -35.37 18.03 -1.68
N TYR A 726 -36.55 18.55 -1.94
CA TYR A 726 -37.49 17.94 -2.89
C TYR A 726 -37.09 18.16 -4.36
N LYS A 727 -36.75 19.39 -4.74
CA LYS A 727 -36.44 19.71 -6.14
C LYS A 727 -35.15 19.06 -6.66
N GLY A 728 -34.14 18.92 -5.81
CA GLY A 728 -32.83 18.38 -6.15
C GLY A 728 -32.68 16.90 -5.80
N GLY A 729 -33.22 16.47 -4.64
CA GLY A 729 -33.05 15.11 -4.12
C GLY A 729 -34.30 14.25 -4.15
N GLY A 730 -35.48 14.79 -4.55
CA GLY A 730 -36.73 14.02 -4.68
C GLY A 730 -37.35 13.60 -3.35
N GLY A 731 -36.94 14.16 -2.20
CA GLY A 731 -37.47 13.76 -0.90
C GLY A 731 -37.89 14.93 -0.02
N THR A 732 -39.03 14.77 0.71
CA THR A 732 -39.52 15.75 1.67
C THR A 732 -38.86 15.62 3.06
N ASN A 733 -38.23 14.47 3.35
CA ASN A 733 -37.41 14.31 4.55
C ASN A 733 -36.01 14.92 4.35
N VAL A 734 -35.84 16.17 4.71
CA VAL A 734 -34.60 16.95 4.53
C VAL A 734 -33.39 16.24 5.18
N VAL A 735 -33.57 15.62 6.35
CA VAL A 735 -32.51 14.93 7.08
C VAL A 735 -32.00 13.74 6.24
N ASN A 736 -32.91 12.91 5.74
CA ASN A 736 -32.52 11.76 4.91
C ASN A 736 -31.90 12.22 3.59
N VAL A 737 -32.47 13.20 2.89
CA VAL A 737 -31.92 13.73 1.63
C VAL A 737 -30.50 14.26 1.82
N ILE A 738 -30.20 14.94 2.92
CA ILE A 738 -28.82 15.35 3.24
C ILE A 738 -27.92 14.13 3.36
N LEU A 739 -28.35 13.09 4.09
CA LEU A 739 -27.54 11.90 4.39
C LEU A 739 -27.30 11.01 3.16
N VAL A 740 -28.26 10.91 2.24
CA VAL A 740 -28.18 9.95 1.12
C VAL A 740 -27.86 10.61 -0.24
N ASP A 741 -27.95 11.94 -0.35
CA ASP A 741 -27.67 12.68 -1.58
C ASP A 741 -26.69 13.83 -1.34
N PHE A 742 -27.13 14.98 -0.79
CA PHE A 742 -26.28 16.18 -0.69
C PHE A 742 -24.95 15.95 0.05
N ARG A 743 -24.95 15.10 1.06
CA ARG A 743 -23.77 14.64 1.81
C ARG A 743 -23.67 13.11 1.84
N GLY A 744 -24.16 12.44 0.81
CA GLY A 744 -24.13 10.99 0.71
C GLY A 744 -22.75 10.37 0.86
N PHE A 745 -21.68 11.12 0.55
CA PHE A 745 -20.29 10.69 0.73
C PHE A 745 -19.93 10.46 2.22
N ASP A 746 -20.49 11.27 3.15
CA ASP A 746 -20.30 11.07 4.58
C ASP A 746 -20.89 9.73 5.04
N THR A 747 -22.15 9.43 4.64
CA THR A 747 -22.83 8.17 4.96
C THR A 747 -22.16 6.98 4.27
N TYR A 748 -21.60 7.17 3.08
CA TYR A 748 -20.78 6.15 2.42
C TYR A 748 -19.52 5.82 3.27
N GLY A 749 -18.86 6.84 3.82
CA GLY A 749 -17.76 6.65 4.79
C GLY A 749 -18.22 5.95 6.07
N GLU A 750 -19.39 6.29 6.60
CA GLU A 750 -19.95 5.69 7.84
C GLU A 750 -20.20 4.18 7.69
N ILE A 751 -20.78 3.72 6.57
CA ILE A 751 -21.01 2.29 6.36
C ILE A 751 -19.71 1.52 6.17
N ILE A 752 -18.69 2.12 5.59
CA ILE A 752 -17.35 1.53 5.47
C ILE A 752 -16.71 1.40 6.86
N VAL A 753 -16.75 2.45 7.68
CA VAL A 753 -16.23 2.41 9.06
C VAL A 753 -16.96 1.37 9.90
N LEU A 754 -18.29 1.30 9.80
CA LEU A 754 -19.10 0.29 10.49
C LEU A 754 -18.71 -1.13 10.06
N GLY A 755 -18.52 -1.35 8.77
CA GLY A 755 -18.05 -2.61 8.22
C GLY A 755 -16.66 -2.99 8.73
N ILE A 756 -15.72 -2.04 8.75
CA ILE A 756 -14.37 -2.25 9.29
C ILE A 756 -14.44 -2.59 10.79
N ALA A 757 -15.24 -1.88 11.58
CA ALA A 757 -15.41 -2.15 12.99
C ALA A 757 -15.93 -3.58 13.25
N ALA A 758 -16.92 -4.02 12.47
CA ALA A 758 -17.46 -5.38 12.57
C ALA A 758 -16.42 -6.46 12.20
N LEU A 759 -15.61 -6.20 11.15
CA LEU A 759 -14.51 -7.10 10.77
C LEU A 759 -13.40 -7.14 11.82
N VAL A 760 -13.10 -6.03 12.48
CA VAL A 760 -12.13 -6.00 13.60
C VAL A 760 -12.64 -6.77 14.79
N ILE A 761 -13.92 -6.62 15.15
CA ILE A 761 -14.56 -7.42 16.22
C ILE A 761 -14.44 -8.91 15.90
N PHE A 762 -14.76 -9.32 14.67
CA PHE A 762 -14.62 -10.69 14.21
C PHE A 762 -13.17 -11.18 14.32
N ALA A 763 -12.20 -10.42 13.82
CA ALA A 763 -10.80 -10.81 13.85
C ALA A 763 -10.25 -10.93 15.27
N LEU A 764 -10.62 -10.02 16.18
CA LEU A 764 -10.25 -10.07 17.60
C LEU A 764 -10.86 -11.30 18.29
N THR A 765 -12.15 -11.56 18.04
CA THR A 765 -12.85 -12.71 18.60
C THR A 765 -12.25 -14.03 18.11
N ASP A 766 -11.96 -14.13 16.80
CA ASP A 766 -11.31 -15.31 16.21
C ASP A 766 -9.90 -15.54 16.79
N ALA A 767 -9.13 -14.47 16.98
CA ALA A 767 -7.81 -14.52 17.60
C ALA A 767 -7.87 -14.97 19.08
N VAL A 768 -8.86 -14.52 19.84
CA VAL A 768 -9.09 -14.94 21.23
C VAL A 768 -9.48 -16.42 21.28
N ILE A 769 -10.39 -16.84 20.42
CA ILE A 769 -10.90 -18.24 20.39
C ILE A 769 -9.78 -19.21 19.98
N LYS A 770 -8.94 -18.87 19.01
CA LYS A 770 -7.81 -19.69 18.54
C LYS A 770 -6.58 -19.63 19.44
N GLY A 771 -6.48 -18.60 20.28
CA GLY A 771 -5.36 -18.32 21.16
C GLY A 771 -5.47 -18.92 22.57
N PRO A 772 -4.62 -18.46 23.51
CA PRO A 772 -4.69 -18.87 24.92
C PRO A 772 -6.02 -18.57 25.59
N GLY A 773 -6.71 -17.50 25.16
CA GLY A 773 -8.04 -17.11 25.64
C GLY A 773 -9.10 -18.19 25.37
N GLY A 774 -9.01 -18.91 24.24
CA GLY A 774 -9.93 -20.00 23.92
C GLY A 774 -9.83 -21.18 24.88
N ARG A 775 -8.63 -21.46 25.40
CA ARG A 775 -8.41 -22.46 26.44
C ARG A 775 -8.97 -22.02 27.79
N TRP A 776 -8.85 -20.74 28.12
CA TRP A 776 -9.46 -20.17 29.31
C TRP A 776 -10.99 -20.23 29.24
N LEU A 777 -11.56 -19.85 28.10
CA LEU A 777 -13.02 -19.92 27.86
C LEU A 777 -13.57 -21.34 27.94
N ALA A 778 -12.87 -22.34 27.42
CA ALA A 778 -13.31 -23.74 27.48
C ALA A 778 -13.38 -24.28 28.93
N ASN A 779 -12.56 -23.74 29.84
CA ASN A 779 -12.53 -24.12 31.26
C ASN A 779 -13.32 -23.15 32.14
N TRP A 780 -13.95 -22.11 31.55
CA TRP A 780 -14.71 -21.13 32.29
C TRP A 780 -16.03 -21.69 32.75
N GLN A 781 -16.34 -21.58 34.01
CA GLN A 781 -17.63 -21.96 34.61
C GLN A 781 -18.30 -20.69 35.14
N SER A 782 -19.61 -20.60 34.93
CA SER A 782 -20.41 -19.50 35.45
C SER A 782 -20.58 -19.67 36.98
N ASP A 783 -20.25 -18.62 37.72
CA ASP A 783 -20.52 -18.58 39.18
C ASP A 783 -22.00 -18.36 39.48
N ARG A 784 -22.86 -18.33 38.49
CA ARG A 784 -24.31 -18.09 38.66
C ARG A 784 -25.06 -19.39 38.70
N PRO A 785 -26.05 -19.51 39.61
CA PRO A 785 -26.99 -20.62 39.53
C PRO A 785 -27.72 -20.56 38.19
N ASP A 786 -27.81 -21.70 37.52
CA ASP A 786 -28.56 -21.81 36.28
C ASP A 786 -30.02 -21.37 36.52
N ALA A 787 -30.57 -20.48 35.69
CA ALA A 787 -31.99 -20.25 35.64
C ALA A 787 -32.67 -21.56 35.21
N GLY A 788 -33.68 -22.01 35.95
CA GLY A 788 -34.32 -23.31 35.71
C GLY A 788 -34.98 -23.45 34.32
N ASP A 789 -35.20 -22.34 33.63
CA ASP A 789 -35.76 -22.30 32.27
C ASP A 789 -34.86 -21.41 31.40
N ARG A 790 -34.06 -22.07 30.54
CA ARG A 790 -33.14 -21.36 29.61
C ARG A 790 -33.86 -20.67 28.45
N HIS A 791 -35.04 -21.13 28.10
CA HIS A 791 -35.86 -20.65 27.00
C HIS A 791 -37.32 -20.45 27.44
N PRO A 792 -37.64 -19.36 28.17
CA PRO A 792 -38.99 -19.12 28.66
C PRO A 792 -40.02 -19.17 27.52
N LEU A 793 -40.97 -20.07 27.58
CA LEU A 793 -41.96 -20.33 26.52
C LEU A 793 -42.66 -19.04 26.10
N MET A 794 -43.01 -18.19 27.05
CA MET A 794 -43.63 -16.90 26.75
C MET A 794 -42.74 -16.01 25.87
N MET A 795 -41.44 -15.97 26.13
CA MET A 795 -40.50 -15.19 25.36
C MET A 795 -40.35 -15.75 23.94
N VAL A 796 -40.27 -17.07 23.81
CA VAL A 796 -40.16 -17.75 22.49
C VAL A 796 -41.40 -17.50 21.64
N VAL A 797 -42.61 -17.64 22.24
CA VAL A 797 -43.88 -17.40 21.55
C VAL A 797 -44.03 -15.93 21.16
N ALA A 798 -43.73 -15.00 22.09
CA ALA A 798 -43.78 -13.58 21.83
C ALA A 798 -42.84 -13.18 20.69
N THR A 799 -41.62 -13.67 20.68
CA THR A 799 -40.64 -13.38 19.64
C THR A 799 -41.09 -13.91 18.27
N ARG A 800 -41.69 -15.09 18.19
CA ARG A 800 -42.20 -15.65 16.92
C ARG A 800 -43.32 -14.81 16.32
N VAL A 801 -44.14 -14.16 17.14
CA VAL A 801 -45.20 -13.24 16.68
C VAL A 801 -44.64 -11.87 16.36
N MET A 802 -43.78 -11.33 17.22
CA MET A 802 -43.25 -9.97 17.07
C MET A 802 -42.21 -9.85 15.94
N MET A 803 -41.43 -10.92 15.66
CA MET A 803 -40.39 -10.87 14.64
C MET A 803 -40.93 -10.54 13.23
N PRO A 804 -41.96 -11.23 12.68
CA PRO A 804 -42.55 -10.84 11.39
C PRO A 804 -43.11 -9.41 11.40
N MET A 805 -43.70 -8.97 12.50
CA MET A 805 -44.22 -7.61 12.64
C MET A 805 -43.09 -6.60 12.63
N ALA A 806 -41.99 -6.86 13.33
CA ALA A 806 -40.82 -5.98 13.34
C ALA A 806 -40.12 -5.93 11.98
N LEU A 807 -40.06 -7.06 11.25
CA LEU A 807 -39.55 -7.11 9.88
C LEU A 807 -40.41 -6.25 8.92
N LEU A 808 -41.74 -6.37 9.02
CA LEU A 808 -42.67 -5.53 8.26
C LEU A 808 -42.54 -4.05 8.61
N ALA A 809 -42.41 -3.73 9.90
CA ALA A 809 -42.14 -2.36 10.35
C ALA A 809 -40.82 -1.84 9.83
N GLY A 810 -39.77 -2.66 9.80
CA GLY A 810 -38.48 -2.30 9.22
C GLY A 810 -38.58 -1.99 7.74
N ILE A 811 -39.29 -2.82 6.96
CA ILE A 811 -39.54 -2.56 5.54
C ILE A 811 -40.34 -1.26 5.35
N TYR A 812 -41.35 -1.05 6.16
CA TYR A 812 -42.16 0.17 6.10
C TYR A 812 -41.35 1.43 6.43
N ILE A 813 -40.54 1.40 7.49
CA ILE A 813 -39.63 2.49 7.87
C ILE A 813 -38.59 2.76 6.78
N PHE A 814 -38.10 1.70 6.12
CA PHE A 814 -37.19 1.83 4.98
C PHE A 814 -37.85 2.56 3.82
N LEU A 815 -39.00 2.07 3.37
CA LEU A 815 -39.66 2.59 2.17
C LEU A 815 -40.13 4.05 2.33
N ARG A 816 -40.53 4.47 3.55
CA ARG A 816 -40.97 5.83 3.79
C ARG A 816 -39.83 6.84 4.02
N GLY A 817 -38.60 6.36 4.31
CA GLY A 817 -37.49 7.17 4.83
C GLY A 817 -37.10 8.37 3.97
N HIS A 818 -37.36 8.34 2.67
CA HIS A 818 -37.07 9.44 1.76
C HIS A 818 -38.03 10.63 1.94
N ASN A 819 -39.28 10.37 2.35
CA ASN A 819 -40.31 11.39 2.49
C ASN A 819 -40.77 11.62 3.94
N GLU A 820 -40.61 10.64 4.82
CA GLU A 820 -40.99 10.71 6.23
C GLU A 820 -39.87 10.20 7.12
N PRO A 821 -39.91 10.40 8.45
CA PRO A 821 -38.87 9.87 9.35
C PRO A 821 -38.63 8.38 9.19
N GLY A 822 -37.34 7.99 8.91
CA GLY A 822 -36.99 6.60 8.62
C GLY A 822 -35.62 6.47 7.93
N GLY A 823 -35.54 5.60 6.93
CA GLY A 823 -34.33 5.36 6.11
C GLY A 823 -33.63 4.06 6.43
N GLY A 824 -32.60 3.75 5.63
CA GLY A 824 -31.91 2.45 5.68
C GLY A 824 -31.21 2.15 6.99
N PHE A 825 -30.64 3.15 7.64
CA PHE A 825 -29.93 2.98 8.91
C PHE A 825 -30.88 2.56 10.02
N ILE A 826 -32.00 3.30 10.21
CA ILE A 826 -33.01 3.01 11.23
C ILE A 826 -33.69 1.66 10.95
N ALA A 827 -34.09 1.43 9.71
CA ALA A 827 -34.71 0.18 9.29
C ALA A 827 -33.76 -1.02 9.50
N GLY A 828 -32.46 -0.84 9.19
CA GLY A 828 -31.43 -1.84 9.42
C GLY A 828 -31.29 -2.20 10.91
N LEU A 829 -31.30 -1.21 11.79
CA LEU A 829 -31.27 -1.44 13.23
C LEU A 829 -32.53 -2.15 13.72
N VAL A 830 -33.74 -1.77 13.25
CA VAL A 830 -34.98 -2.41 13.63
C VAL A 830 -35.00 -3.88 13.22
N VAL A 831 -34.55 -4.20 12.01
CA VAL A 831 -34.40 -5.59 11.54
C VAL A 831 -33.34 -6.35 12.36
N ALA A 832 -32.21 -5.71 12.64
CA ALA A 832 -31.18 -6.30 13.50
C ALA A 832 -31.73 -6.59 14.91
N ILE A 833 -32.53 -5.71 15.52
CA ILE A 833 -33.18 -5.92 16.82
C ILE A 833 -34.13 -7.14 16.75
N ALA A 834 -34.94 -7.25 15.70
CA ALA A 834 -35.83 -8.39 15.51
C ALA A 834 -35.06 -9.74 15.47
N LEU A 835 -33.94 -9.76 14.74
CA LEU A 835 -33.03 -10.92 14.67
C LEU A 835 -32.32 -11.18 16.02
N LEU A 836 -31.88 -10.12 16.71
CA LEU A 836 -31.32 -10.20 18.08
C LEU A 836 -32.28 -10.85 19.08
N MET A 837 -33.55 -10.42 19.05
CA MET A 837 -34.57 -11.02 19.90
C MET A 837 -34.72 -12.51 19.66
N GLN A 838 -34.61 -12.98 18.42
CA GLN A 838 -34.63 -14.40 18.08
C GLN A 838 -33.47 -15.16 18.73
N TYR A 839 -32.27 -14.59 18.70
CA TYR A 839 -31.07 -15.15 19.35
C TYR A 839 -31.24 -15.25 20.88
N MET A 840 -31.83 -14.21 21.47
CA MET A 840 -32.10 -14.19 22.92
C MET A 840 -33.16 -15.22 23.35
N ALA A 841 -34.21 -15.35 22.56
CA ALA A 841 -35.35 -16.26 22.91
C ALA A 841 -35.00 -17.71 22.66
N SER A 842 -34.31 -18.03 21.58
CA SER A 842 -34.11 -19.43 21.13
C SER A 842 -32.65 -19.92 21.29
N GLY A 843 -31.74 -19.08 21.73
CA GLY A 843 -30.34 -19.41 21.89
C GLY A 843 -29.54 -19.34 20.56
N PHE A 844 -28.21 -19.21 20.68
CA PHE A 844 -27.32 -19.07 19.55
C PHE A 844 -27.32 -20.27 18.61
N GLY A 845 -27.23 -21.50 19.15
CA GLY A 845 -27.17 -22.70 18.35
C GLY A 845 -28.38 -22.88 17.44
N TRP A 846 -29.57 -22.75 18.02
CA TRP A 846 -30.83 -22.85 17.27
C TRP A 846 -30.97 -21.75 16.19
N ALA A 847 -30.65 -20.51 16.51
CA ALA A 847 -30.74 -19.42 15.60
C ALA A 847 -29.70 -19.55 14.47
N TYR A 848 -28.46 -19.92 14.78
CA TYR A 848 -27.37 -20.07 13.81
C TYR A 848 -27.64 -21.20 12.80
N GLU A 849 -28.24 -22.32 13.23
CA GLU A 849 -28.57 -23.39 12.30
C GLU A 849 -29.63 -23.01 11.27
N ARG A 850 -30.51 -22.08 11.63
CA ARG A 850 -31.64 -21.61 10.78
C ARG A 850 -31.29 -20.37 9.97
N GLN A 851 -30.36 -19.54 10.47
CA GLN A 851 -29.95 -18.29 9.85
C GLN A 851 -28.49 -18.41 9.32
N ARG A 852 -28.24 -19.33 8.38
CA ARG A 852 -26.92 -19.52 7.76
C ARG A 852 -26.55 -18.38 6.80
N VAL A 853 -26.58 -17.14 7.29
CA VAL A 853 -26.28 -15.95 6.49
C VAL A 853 -24.81 -15.59 6.69
N PRO A 854 -24.02 -15.47 5.61
CA PRO A 854 -22.64 -15.01 5.70
C PRO A 854 -22.62 -13.49 5.88
N TYR A 855 -22.65 -12.99 7.10
CA TYR A 855 -22.75 -11.56 7.41
C TYR A 855 -21.62 -10.71 6.81
N HIS A 856 -20.41 -11.28 6.64
CA HIS A 856 -19.32 -10.60 5.90
C HIS A 856 -19.73 -10.27 4.47
N THR A 857 -20.40 -11.22 3.79
CA THR A 857 -20.89 -11.02 2.43
C THR A 857 -22.01 -9.98 2.39
N VAL A 858 -22.87 -9.93 3.41
CA VAL A 858 -23.95 -8.94 3.52
C VAL A 858 -23.36 -7.54 3.65
N ILE A 859 -22.33 -7.35 4.51
CA ILE A 859 -21.61 -6.08 4.64
C ILE A 859 -20.99 -5.68 3.29
N GLY A 860 -20.25 -6.63 2.67
CA GLY A 860 -19.61 -6.39 1.38
C GLY A 860 -20.59 -6.03 0.28
N LEU A 861 -21.74 -6.74 0.23
CA LEU A 861 -22.82 -6.43 -0.72
C LEU A 861 -23.41 -5.03 -0.47
N GLY A 862 -23.60 -4.65 0.80
CA GLY A 862 -24.08 -3.32 1.17
C GLY A 862 -23.17 -2.21 0.64
N VAL A 863 -21.85 -2.34 0.87
CA VAL A 863 -20.86 -1.39 0.34
C VAL A 863 -20.83 -1.38 -1.19
N LEU A 864 -20.93 -2.55 -1.83
CA LEU A 864 -20.96 -2.64 -3.30
C LEU A 864 -22.21 -1.99 -3.91
N VAL A 865 -23.38 -2.18 -3.31
CA VAL A 865 -24.63 -1.56 -3.78
C VAL A 865 -24.53 -0.04 -3.66
N ALA A 866 -24.07 0.48 -2.52
CA ALA A 866 -23.85 1.91 -2.33
C ALA A 866 -22.84 2.48 -3.33
N THR A 867 -21.73 1.76 -3.58
CA THR A 867 -20.72 2.14 -4.59
C THR A 867 -21.32 2.16 -6.00
N ALA A 868 -22.06 1.11 -6.37
CA ALA A 868 -22.67 1.00 -7.69
C ALA A 868 -23.68 2.11 -7.94
N THR A 869 -24.46 2.52 -6.92
CA THR A 869 -25.36 3.66 -7.00
C THR A 869 -24.61 4.95 -7.27
N GLY A 870 -23.50 5.18 -6.55
CA GLY A 870 -22.65 6.35 -6.76
C GLY A 870 -22.02 6.40 -8.16
N ILE A 871 -21.53 5.27 -8.68
CA ILE A 871 -21.01 5.13 -10.05
C ILE A 871 -22.12 5.36 -11.07
N GLY A 872 -23.36 4.93 -10.77
CA GLY A 872 -24.51 5.13 -11.64
C GLY A 872 -24.74 6.60 -12.01
N ALA A 873 -24.43 7.54 -11.12
CA ALA A 873 -24.54 8.97 -11.39
C ALA A 873 -23.62 9.43 -12.56
N TRP A 874 -22.46 8.81 -12.72
CA TRP A 874 -21.50 9.16 -13.78
C TRP A 874 -22.06 8.87 -15.19
N PHE A 875 -22.89 7.83 -15.33
CA PHE A 875 -23.51 7.52 -16.64
C PHE A 875 -24.47 8.62 -17.11
N ASN A 876 -24.96 9.44 -16.18
CA ASN A 876 -25.79 10.60 -16.47
C ASN A 876 -24.98 11.92 -16.47
N GLY A 877 -23.65 11.84 -16.45
CA GLY A 877 -22.75 13.02 -16.42
C GLY A 877 -22.83 13.84 -15.12
N ARG A 878 -23.30 13.24 -14.02
CA ARG A 878 -23.43 13.89 -12.71
C ARG A 878 -22.27 13.48 -11.77
N PRO A 879 -21.95 14.26 -10.74
CA PRO A 879 -21.00 13.88 -9.71
C PRO A 879 -21.36 12.56 -9.01
N PHE A 880 -20.36 11.90 -8.42
CA PHE A 880 -20.55 10.66 -7.65
C PHE A 880 -21.60 10.84 -6.55
N LEU A 881 -22.53 9.88 -6.40
CA LEU A 881 -23.63 9.87 -5.43
C LEU A 881 -24.72 10.95 -5.66
N THR A 882 -24.71 11.71 -6.73
CA THR A 882 -25.85 12.58 -7.06
C THR A 882 -27.06 11.73 -7.39
N SER A 883 -28.17 11.90 -6.66
CA SER A 883 -29.39 11.16 -6.92
C SER A 883 -30.15 11.66 -8.15
N ASP A 884 -31.00 10.79 -8.69
CA ASP A 884 -32.02 11.10 -9.68
C ASP A 884 -33.33 10.46 -9.23
N PHE A 885 -34.47 11.04 -9.57
CA PHE A 885 -35.77 10.52 -9.18
C PHE A 885 -36.77 10.62 -10.33
N GLY A 886 -37.78 9.74 -10.31
CA GLY A 886 -38.83 9.71 -11.29
C GLY A 886 -40.10 9.05 -10.77
N TYR A 887 -41.20 9.29 -11.46
CA TYR A 887 -42.52 8.73 -11.14
C TYR A 887 -42.78 7.51 -12.00
N PHE A 888 -43.15 6.41 -11.35
CA PHE A 888 -43.39 5.12 -12.00
C PHE A 888 -44.80 4.65 -11.73
N ARG A 889 -45.47 4.08 -12.74
CA ARG A 889 -46.80 3.48 -12.60
C ARG A 889 -46.74 2.01 -12.99
N ILE A 890 -46.90 1.13 -12.00
CA ILE A 890 -46.93 -0.33 -12.21
C ILE A 890 -48.31 -0.85 -11.80
N PRO A 891 -49.23 -1.21 -12.70
CA PRO A 891 -50.52 -1.76 -12.31
C PRO A 891 -50.35 -3.02 -11.42
N PRO A 892 -51.11 -3.16 -10.31
CA PRO A 892 -52.27 -2.36 -9.88
C PRO A 892 -51.96 -1.17 -8.96
N MET A 893 -50.69 -0.80 -8.77
CA MET A 893 -50.31 0.30 -7.88
C MET A 893 -50.55 1.65 -8.53
N ASN A 894 -50.88 2.65 -7.67
CA ASN A 894 -50.90 4.05 -8.09
C ASN A 894 -49.49 4.52 -8.46
N GLU A 895 -49.39 5.68 -9.08
CA GLU A 895 -48.11 6.32 -9.37
C GLU A 895 -47.32 6.53 -8.06
N PHE A 896 -46.05 6.11 -8.08
CA PHE A 896 -45.15 6.22 -6.92
C PHE A 896 -43.78 6.74 -7.39
N GLU A 897 -43.14 7.46 -6.50
CA GLU A 897 -41.83 8.04 -6.73
C GLU A 897 -40.74 7.05 -6.33
N LEU A 898 -39.71 6.94 -7.18
CA LEU A 898 -38.48 6.20 -6.91
C LEU A 898 -37.27 7.11 -7.13
N ALA A 899 -36.43 7.21 -6.14
CA ALA A 899 -35.15 7.90 -6.21
C ALA A 899 -33.99 6.89 -6.18
N THR A 900 -32.92 7.18 -6.91
CA THR A 900 -31.69 6.36 -6.86
C THR A 900 -31.05 6.38 -5.46
N ALA A 901 -31.31 7.42 -4.66
CA ALA A 901 -30.97 7.50 -3.24
C ALA A 901 -31.52 6.32 -2.43
N MET A 902 -32.68 5.74 -2.81
CA MET A 902 -33.22 4.54 -2.15
C MET A 902 -32.33 3.30 -2.40
N ALA A 903 -31.70 3.20 -3.58
CA ALA A 903 -30.75 2.11 -3.86
C ALA A 903 -29.47 2.24 -3.01
N PHE A 904 -28.99 3.48 -2.81
CA PHE A 904 -27.92 3.75 -1.86
C PHE A 904 -28.32 3.35 -0.45
N ASP A 905 -29.54 3.68 -0.03
CA ASP A 905 -30.08 3.38 1.30
C ASP A 905 -30.26 1.86 1.52
N VAL A 906 -30.52 1.05 0.48
CA VAL A 906 -30.43 -0.43 0.54
C VAL A 906 -29.00 -0.85 0.91
N GLY A 907 -27.99 -0.20 0.36
CA GLY A 907 -26.59 -0.45 0.72
C GLY A 907 -26.33 -0.18 2.20
N VAL A 908 -26.83 0.93 2.73
CA VAL A 908 -26.76 1.30 4.15
C VAL A 908 -27.46 0.25 5.02
N PHE A 909 -28.68 -0.10 4.67
CA PHE A 909 -29.48 -1.12 5.36
C PHE A 909 -28.72 -2.45 5.50
N LEU A 910 -28.19 -2.97 4.40
CA LEU A 910 -27.43 -4.23 4.39
C LEU A 910 -26.16 -4.16 5.23
N ALA A 911 -25.43 -3.05 5.14
CA ALA A 911 -24.21 -2.85 5.91
C ALA A 911 -24.48 -2.83 7.42
N VAL A 912 -25.55 -2.13 7.86
CA VAL A 912 -25.96 -2.03 9.26
C VAL A 912 -26.41 -3.40 9.80
N VAL A 913 -27.32 -4.08 9.11
CA VAL A 913 -27.77 -5.42 9.51
C VAL A 913 -26.59 -6.38 9.58
N GLY A 914 -25.75 -6.38 8.55
CA GLY A 914 -24.58 -7.26 8.50
C GLY A 914 -23.59 -6.99 9.63
N ALA A 915 -23.29 -5.73 9.94
CA ALA A 915 -22.35 -5.36 10.99
C ALA A 915 -22.85 -5.73 12.40
N VAL A 916 -24.09 -5.41 12.73
CA VAL A 916 -24.69 -5.72 14.03
C VAL A 916 -24.75 -7.25 14.22
N MET A 917 -25.19 -7.97 13.19
CA MET A 917 -25.31 -9.42 13.27
C MET A 917 -23.96 -10.13 13.30
N LEU A 918 -22.94 -9.60 12.63
CA LEU A 918 -21.57 -10.10 12.71
C LEU A 918 -20.99 -9.94 14.11
N ALA A 919 -21.19 -8.79 14.73
CA ALA A 919 -20.78 -8.52 16.11
C ALA A 919 -21.48 -9.50 17.08
N LEU A 920 -22.78 -9.68 16.94
CA LEU A 920 -23.55 -10.64 17.73
C LEU A 920 -23.04 -12.08 17.55
N ALA A 921 -22.88 -12.53 16.30
CA ALA A 921 -22.42 -13.88 15.99
C ALA A 921 -21.02 -14.13 16.56
N SER A 922 -20.15 -13.11 16.53
CA SER A 922 -18.80 -13.17 17.09
C SER A 922 -18.84 -13.33 18.62
N LEU A 923 -19.61 -12.50 19.33
CA LEU A 923 -19.79 -12.60 20.79
C LEU A 923 -20.45 -13.93 21.20
N SER A 924 -21.47 -14.36 20.46
CA SER A 924 -22.18 -15.61 20.73
C SER A 924 -21.30 -16.84 20.47
N SER A 925 -20.35 -16.78 19.54
CA SER A 925 -19.38 -17.85 19.31
C SER A 925 -18.44 -18.04 20.50
N MET A 926 -18.13 -16.99 21.25
CA MET A 926 -17.40 -17.06 22.52
C MET A 926 -18.24 -17.77 23.59
N ASN A 927 -19.54 -17.48 23.65
CA ASN A 927 -20.47 -18.09 24.60
C ASN A 927 -20.59 -19.62 24.40
N ARG A 928 -20.67 -20.08 23.15
CA ARG A 928 -20.66 -21.50 22.79
C ARG A 928 -19.38 -22.23 23.25
N ARG A 929 -18.24 -21.59 23.21
CA ARG A 929 -16.96 -22.13 23.71
C ARG A 929 -16.92 -22.24 25.23
N ALA A 930 -17.68 -21.41 25.94
CA ALA A 930 -17.74 -21.39 27.40
C ALA A 930 -18.68 -22.44 28.01
N GLY A 931 -18.98 -23.54 27.33
CA GLY A 931 -19.66 -24.71 27.92
C GLY A 931 -21.15 -24.86 27.64
N GLU A 932 -21.74 -24.00 26.77
CA GLU A 932 -23.14 -24.23 26.33
C GLU A 932 -23.24 -25.32 25.25
N THR A 933 -23.45 -26.58 25.67
CA THR A 933 -23.49 -27.73 24.76
C THR A 933 -24.90 -28.28 24.49
N VAL A 934 -25.96 -27.66 24.98
CA VAL A 934 -27.31 -28.22 24.84
C VAL A 934 -28.13 -27.47 23.81
N ASN A 935 -28.26 -28.04 22.61
CA ASN A 935 -29.26 -27.66 21.60
C ASN A 935 -30.64 -28.25 22.02
N VAL A 936 -31.37 -27.51 22.82
CA VAL A 936 -32.80 -27.82 23.05
C VAL A 936 -33.63 -27.00 22.08
N ASP A 937 -34.44 -27.62 21.25
CA ASP A 937 -35.39 -26.91 20.38
C ASP A 937 -36.43 -26.22 21.26
N PRO A 938 -36.54 -24.87 21.27
CA PRO A 938 -37.36 -24.13 22.24
C PRO A 938 -38.86 -24.38 22.14
N MET A 939 -39.32 -25.09 21.10
CA MET A 939 -40.73 -25.35 20.89
C MET A 939 -41.08 -26.84 20.77
N ASP A 940 -40.09 -27.74 20.65
CA ASP A 940 -40.26 -29.16 20.58
C ASP A 940 -39.94 -29.77 21.96
N ILE A 941 -40.55 -29.27 23.01
CA ILE A 941 -40.51 -29.89 24.32
C ILE A 941 -41.40 -31.16 24.25
N ASN A 942 -40.81 -32.23 23.75
CA ASN A 942 -41.38 -33.56 24.01
C ASN A 942 -40.93 -33.94 25.40
N PRO A 943 -41.89 -34.04 26.39
CA PRO A 943 -41.53 -34.38 27.77
C PRO A 943 -40.78 -35.71 27.91
N ALA A 944 -40.96 -36.64 26.96
CA ALA A 944 -40.24 -37.90 26.93
C ALA A 944 -38.76 -37.74 26.55
N ARG A 945 -38.44 -36.81 25.63
CA ARG A 945 -37.03 -36.54 25.28
C ARG A 945 -36.29 -35.75 26.36
N ALA A 946 -37.00 -34.91 27.13
CA ALA A 946 -36.39 -34.17 28.25
C ALA A 946 -36.00 -35.14 29.40
N GLN A 947 -36.73 -36.24 29.58
CA GLN A 947 -36.39 -37.28 30.55
C GLN A 947 -35.23 -38.16 30.10
N ASP A 948 -35.13 -38.49 28.79
CA ASP A 948 -34.01 -39.24 28.23
C ASP A 948 -32.69 -38.44 28.29
N ALA A 949 -32.71 -37.13 28.03
CA ALA A 949 -31.55 -36.28 28.14
C ALA A 949 -31.08 -36.06 29.60
N GLN A 950 -31.98 -36.11 30.59
CA GLN A 950 -31.60 -36.10 32.00
C GLN A 950 -31.00 -37.43 32.44
N LEU A 951 -31.47 -38.55 31.92
CA LEU A 951 -30.93 -39.88 32.21
C LEU A 951 -29.56 -40.12 31.54
N GLU A 952 -29.30 -39.54 30.38
CA GLU A 952 -27.97 -39.54 29.75
C GLU A 952 -26.94 -38.63 30.45
N GLN A 953 -27.39 -37.62 31.20
CA GLN A 953 -26.50 -36.76 32.01
C GLN A 953 -26.20 -37.34 33.39
N GLU A 954 -27.02 -38.29 33.88
CA GLU A 954 -26.82 -39.01 35.15
C GLU A 954 -26.10 -40.35 34.99
N ALA A 955 -25.91 -40.84 33.75
CA ALA A 955 -25.15 -42.03 33.41
C ALA A 955 -23.72 -41.66 32.90
#